data_71ff779d1096518124e6d23f0be8c6f3
#
_entry.id   71ff779d1096518124e6d23f0be8c6f3
#
_cell.length_a   1.000
_cell.length_b   1.000
_cell.length_c   1.000
_cell.angle_alpha   90.00
_cell.angle_beta   90.00
_cell.angle_gamma   90.00
#
_symmetry.space_group_name_H-M   'P 1'
#
loop_
_entity.id
_entity.type
_entity.pdbx_description
1 polymer ?
#
loop_
_entity_poly.entity_id
_entity_poly.type
_entity_poly.pdbx_seq_one_letter_code
_entity_poly.pdbx_strand_id
1 'polypeptide(L)'
;RLIIDVAVRAEGAGTDLKSVPAEISQERSRDVLVAGAGIIEAGLRESGLFRQVGMQQMEAFFPELADHVVGHLPLLFDGPQLKAQIAPLLAPAELRRVLEEDLKIVQGLEGIGQADLIARDPLGLRNLVLSRMSQLLPSRDAQLYRGKLISRDGEHLLIMAELKGSATDTTYSRAIPPLVQALAEKLDGQYRPRGIRFTLTPVGAYRAALDNENAARRDMQTAIVLTTLGIAFLLIVTFPRPLVGLLALLPSTAGAIFALFVCSFLFPSLSILAVSFGGAIMAFTVDLGIAYLLFLDRPCEVSGRQAAREVRAAEILAALTTIGGFLLLLLSRFRVLAEVGVFAALGVAFAFAFVHWVFPRILPVMPPAQKTRNPWLSRILDRIALSGGKAKLVAVALFFGVMLCFARPVFHADINAMNSLSAETVSAEKTLQRVWGDLTSRVYLMIEGGSLTDLQTKSDRLAGMLRDDLNRGTVGAAFVLSDLFPGEALARRHAAGWNAFWTQGRVAGFRRELAQAARGMGFAPDAFGAFMSSLSATPPVAAAIPEKLAGFLGIAAEKSSRVQVSMLTPGPAYDAEPFFARYAATNLVSVFDAGLFNRRLGEVLVSIFTEIALITGLGIVLVVFLFFLDGRLSLIVLAPVAFALVSTLGTLKLLGHPVDIPGIMLWIVIMGMGIDYGIYYVCAYQRYLDERHPFMGLIRQAMFLAGATTLIGFGVLALAQHAVLKSIGLTSLLGIAYSLVGAFLIVPPLVKRVLVPVTLPAEKVRPGSARHYERARLRYRHIAAYPRVFARCKMRLDPMFPSLAAFMKAPRRILDIGCGYAVPSVWLLELFPAATVCGLDPDEERVRVARSALRSRGDVRAGRAPELADLPDRADTALILDVIHMLDDAALRETLRILHEKLIPGGRLVIRATIPRAGHTPWMRRLEEFRLRRHRLSPHYRTREALETIIRTAGFQIETVESAALGSGEWWFVADRPLLEETEP
;
A
#
# COMPACT_ATOMS: atom_id res chain seq x y z
N ARG A 1 9.91 24.45 -9.66
CA ARG A 1 10.78 25.34 -10.49
C ARG A 1 11.49 24.52 -11.54
N LEU A 2 11.70 25.12 -12.72
CA LEU A 2 12.60 24.63 -13.76
C LEU A 2 13.93 25.42 -13.59
N ILE A 3 15.03 24.70 -13.56
CA ILE A 3 16.38 25.24 -13.54
C ILE A 3 17.05 24.78 -14.81
N ILE A 4 17.66 25.70 -15.57
CA ILE A 4 18.39 25.38 -16.78
C ILE A 4 19.82 25.88 -16.61
N ASP A 5 20.78 24.97 -16.64
CA ASP A 5 22.19 25.29 -16.80
C ASP A 5 22.46 25.44 -18.31
N VAL A 6 22.96 26.59 -18.69
CA VAL A 6 23.30 26.95 -20.08
C VAL A 6 24.81 27.03 -20.18
N ALA A 7 25.40 26.14 -20.93
CA ALA A 7 26.86 26.13 -21.19
C ALA A 7 27.16 26.46 -22.64
N VAL A 8 28.32 27.11 -22.88
CA VAL A 8 28.82 27.43 -24.23
C VAL A 8 30.14 26.72 -24.48
N ARG A 9 30.27 26.08 -25.64
CA ARG A 9 31.53 25.46 -26.12
C ARG A 9 31.82 25.91 -27.52
N ALA A 10 33.12 26.17 -27.83
CA ALA A 10 33.60 26.41 -29.19
C ALA A 10 33.63 25.08 -29.97
N GLU A 11 33.01 25.01 -31.13
CA GLU A 11 33.08 23.85 -32.04
C GLU A 11 34.38 24.02 -32.86
N GLY A 12 35.37 23.16 -32.63
CA GLY A 12 36.63 23.15 -33.42
C GLY A 12 37.93 23.45 -32.66
N ALA A 13 37.93 23.56 -31.35
CA ALA A 13 39.16 23.76 -30.58
C ALA A 13 39.95 22.44 -30.40
N GLY A 14 40.39 21.90 -31.51
CA GLY A 14 41.66 21.15 -31.56
C GLY A 14 42.79 22.16 -31.64
N THR A 15 43.48 22.44 -30.54
CA THR A 15 44.87 22.86 -30.41
C THR A 15 45.31 24.30 -30.68
N ASP A 16 44.55 25.30 -31.15
CA ASP A 16 45.11 26.61 -31.49
C ASP A 16 44.39 27.87 -30.96
N LEU A 17 43.79 27.82 -29.75
CA LEU A 17 43.30 29.05 -29.08
C LEU A 17 44.33 29.66 -28.09
N LYS A 18 45.61 29.47 -28.31
CA LYS A 18 46.68 30.07 -27.48
C LYS A 18 47.08 31.51 -27.82
N SER A 19 46.36 32.20 -28.73
CA SER A 19 46.75 33.52 -29.23
C SER A 19 45.84 34.69 -28.82
N VAL A 20 44.76 34.45 -28.03
CA VAL A 20 43.93 35.57 -27.50
C VAL A 20 44.14 35.63 -25.99
N PRO A 21 44.36 36.85 -25.39
CA PRO A 21 44.46 36.98 -23.93
C PRO A 21 43.22 36.36 -23.26
N ALA A 22 43.44 35.53 -22.24
CA ALA A 22 42.39 34.75 -21.58
C ALA A 22 41.22 35.61 -21.08
N GLU A 23 41.48 36.84 -20.66
CA GLU A 23 40.45 37.81 -20.20
C GLU A 23 39.49 38.27 -21.31
N ILE A 24 40.01 38.56 -22.54
CA ILE A 24 39.14 38.97 -23.67
C ILE A 24 38.31 37.81 -24.20
N SER A 25 38.81 36.59 -24.10
CA SER A 25 38.05 35.40 -24.52
C SER A 25 36.93 35.09 -23.52
N GLN A 26 37.15 35.29 -22.23
CA GLN A 26 36.13 35.08 -21.18
C GLN A 26 35.02 36.14 -21.27
N GLU A 27 35.33 37.42 -21.48
CA GLU A 27 34.34 38.49 -21.59
C GLU A 27 33.42 38.30 -22.80
N ARG A 28 33.95 37.86 -23.94
CA ARG A 28 33.17 37.50 -25.13
C ARG A 28 32.31 36.28 -24.90
N SER A 29 32.77 35.28 -24.16
CA SER A 29 31.97 34.11 -23.78
C SER A 29 30.80 34.48 -22.89
N ARG A 30 31.01 35.35 -21.90
CA ARG A 30 29.95 35.85 -21.01
C ARG A 30 28.88 36.65 -21.76
N ASP A 31 29.28 37.48 -22.71
CA ASP A 31 28.32 38.26 -23.53
C ASP A 31 27.45 37.35 -24.42
N VAL A 32 28.06 36.29 -24.99
CA VAL A 32 27.32 35.28 -25.79
C VAL A 32 26.35 34.51 -24.92
N LEU A 33 26.74 34.11 -23.69
CA LEU A 33 25.86 33.45 -22.74
C LEU A 33 24.67 34.32 -22.38
N VAL A 34 24.90 35.64 -22.12
CA VAL A 34 23.83 36.57 -21.79
C VAL A 34 22.89 36.76 -22.98
N ALA A 35 23.39 36.86 -24.21
CA ALA A 35 22.58 36.97 -25.41
C ALA A 35 21.73 35.69 -25.64
N GLY A 36 22.34 34.52 -25.49
CA GLY A 36 21.64 33.22 -25.55
C GLY A 36 20.57 33.07 -24.49
N ALA A 37 20.88 33.48 -23.26
CA ALA A 37 19.90 33.48 -22.16
C ALA A 37 18.66 34.34 -22.45
N GLY A 38 18.86 35.50 -23.10
CA GLY A 38 17.76 36.36 -23.55
C GLY A 38 16.79 35.63 -24.48
N ILE A 39 17.30 34.84 -25.41
CA ILE A 39 16.49 34.05 -26.36
C ILE A 39 15.72 32.94 -25.61
N ILE A 40 16.38 32.25 -24.66
CA ILE A 40 15.78 31.22 -23.87
C ILE A 40 14.66 31.77 -22.99
N GLU A 41 14.95 32.86 -22.28
CA GLU A 41 13.94 33.49 -21.40
C GLU A 41 12.74 34.03 -22.16
N ALA A 42 12.95 34.60 -23.35
CA ALA A 42 11.87 35.05 -24.22
C ALA A 42 10.96 33.86 -24.63
N GLY A 43 11.58 32.76 -25.12
CA GLY A 43 10.83 31.58 -25.52
C GLY A 43 10.11 30.89 -24.36
N LEU A 44 10.72 30.86 -23.17
CA LEU A 44 10.03 30.35 -21.97
C LEU A 44 8.82 31.20 -21.61
N ARG A 45 8.89 32.53 -21.71
CA ARG A 45 7.75 33.44 -21.46
C ARG A 45 6.66 33.28 -22.50
N GLU A 46 7.01 33.24 -23.78
CA GLU A 46 6.06 33.07 -24.90
C GLU A 46 5.30 31.75 -24.81
N SER A 47 5.90 30.69 -24.21
CA SER A 47 5.24 29.39 -24.02
C SER A 47 3.99 29.43 -23.14
N GLY A 48 3.84 30.45 -22.29
CA GLY A 48 2.74 30.59 -21.34
C GLY A 48 2.77 29.60 -20.18
N LEU A 49 3.75 28.68 -20.12
CA LEU A 49 3.87 27.64 -19.09
C LEU A 49 4.43 28.15 -17.76
N PHE A 50 5.07 29.29 -17.76
CA PHE A 50 5.76 29.80 -16.58
C PHE A 50 5.10 31.07 -16.04
N ARG A 51 5.06 31.18 -14.69
CA ARG A 51 4.61 32.38 -13.99
C ARG A 51 5.67 33.46 -14.00
N GLN A 52 6.92 33.03 -13.83
CA GLN A 52 8.10 33.90 -13.78
C GLN A 52 9.27 33.23 -14.47
N VAL A 53 10.08 33.97 -15.21
CA VAL A 53 11.27 33.49 -15.93
C VAL A 53 12.40 34.45 -15.68
N GLY A 54 13.55 33.92 -15.19
CA GLY A 54 14.76 34.70 -14.92
C GLY A 54 14.64 35.58 -13.65
N MET A 55 15.55 36.52 -13.54
CA MET A 55 15.68 37.43 -12.38
C MET A 55 15.17 38.85 -12.69
N GLN A 56 14.28 39.04 -13.64
CA GLN A 56 13.82 40.34 -14.08
C GLN A 56 13.28 41.26 -12.95
N GLN A 57 12.61 40.67 -11.96
CA GLN A 57 12.16 41.43 -10.82
C GLN A 57 13.33 42.03 -10.00
N MET A 58 14.46 41.31 -9.93
CA MET A 58 15.64 41.79 -9.21
C MET A 58 16.28 42.98 -9.94
N GLU A 59 16.39 42.93 -11.27
CA GLU A 59 16.88 44.05 -12.05
C GLU A 59 16.05 45.34 -11.88
N ALA A 60 14.71 45.15 -11.84
CA ALA A 60 13.79 46.29 -11.67
C ALA A 60 13.81 46.89 -10.26
N PHE A 61 14.05 46.07 -9.22
CA PHE A 61 14.04 46.50 -7.83
C PHE A 61 15.40 46.92 -7.29
N PHE A 62 16.51 46.62 -7.98
CA PHE A 62 17.85 46.92 -7.49
C PHE A 62 18.10 48.41 -7.26
N PRO A 63 17.69 49.36 -8.15
CA PRO A 63 17.81 50.78 -7.91
C PRO A 63 17.03 51.28 -6.69
N GLU A 64 15.78 50.80 -6.53
CA GLU A 64 14.91 51.17 -5.38
C GLU A 64 15.49 50.65 -4.04
N LEU A 65 16.06 49.43 -4.09
CA LEU A 65 16.71 48.80 -2.96
C LEU A 65 18.01 49.51 -2.58
N ALA A 66 18.83 49.87 -3.56
CA ALA A 66 20.09 50.63 -3.35
C ALA A 66 19.75 52.01 -2.73
N ASP A 67 18.75 52.71 -3.22
CA ASP A 67 18.26 53.96 -2.68
C ASP A 67 17.78 53.81 -1.22
N HIS A 68 16.98 52.74 -0.97
CA HIS A 68 16.55 52.40 0.40
C HIS A 68 17.75 52.17 1.31
N VAL A 69 18.74 51.35 0.90
CA VAL A 69 19.93 51.08 1.71
C VAL A 69 20.69 52.37 2.02
N VAL A 70 20.93 53.20 1.01
CA VAL A 70 21.64 54.45 1.19
C VAL A 70 20.90 55.41 2.11
N GLY A 71 19.56 55.50 2.00
CA GLY A 71 18.71 56.33 2.88
C GLY A 71 18.65 55.87 4.34
N HIS A 72 18.96 54.58 4.61
CA HIS A 72 18.80 53.96 5.93
C HIS A 72 20.11 53.42 6.53
N LEU A 73 21.29 53.81 6.00
CA LEU A 73 22.60 53.33 6.47
C LEU A 73 22.76 53.35 8.00
N PRO A 74 22.30 54.39 8.74
CA PRO A 74 22.41 54.44 10.21
C PRO A 74 21.68 53.28 10.92
N LEU A 75 20.71 52.65 10.28
CA LEU A 75 19.89 51.54 10.87
C LEU A 75 20.47 50.17 10.53
N LEU A 76 21.42 50.04 9.61
CA LEU A 76 21.87 48.79 9.02
C LEU A 76 23.20 48.26 9.58
N PHE A 77 23.86 49.02 10.48
CA PHE A 77 25.13 48.62 11.09
C PHE A 77 25.03 48.64 12.63
N ASP A 78 25.51 47.58 13.26
CA ASP A 78 25.68 47.57 14.71
C ASP A 78 27.05 48.20 15.14
N GLY A 79 27.22 48.46 16.45
CA GLY A 79 28.43 49.06 17.00
C GLY A 79 29.73 48.27 16.70
N PRO A 80 29.77 46.96 16.84
CA PRO A 80 30.88 46.09 16.38
C PRO A 80 31.18 46.21 14.91
N GLN A 81 30.16 46.19 14.03
CA GLN A 81 30.34 46.31 12.57
C GLN A 81 30.91 47.69 12.16
N LEU A 82 30.47 48.76 12.82
CA LEU A 82 31.02 50.10 12.62
C LEU A 82 32.53 50.16 12.90
N LYS A 83 32.97 49.50 13.98
CA LYS A 83 34.41 49.42 14.32
C LYS A 83 35.21 48.50 13.39
N ALA A 84 34.66 47.34 13.03
CA ALA A 84 35.35 46.30 12.25
C ALA A 84 35.35 46.59 10.75
N GLN A 85 34.30 47.15 10.18
CA GLN A 85 34.10 47.31 8.73
C GLN A 85 34.21 48.76 8.27
N ILE A 86 33.72 49.74 9.04
CA ILE A 86 33.70 51.11 8.57
C ILE A 86 34.93 51.89 9.07
N ALA A 87 35.42 51.69 10.29
CA ALA A 87 36.59 52.42 10.80
C ALA A 87 37.86 52.22 9.91
N PRO A 88 38.16 51.04 9.33
CA PRO A 88 39.26 50.89 8.44
C PRO A 88 39.14 51.68 7.14
N LEU A 89 37.93 51.89 6.61
CA LEU A 89 37.67 52.65 5.37
C LEU A 89 37.98 54.16 5.55
N LEU A 90 38.05 54.60 6.78
CA LEU A 90 38.37 56.02 7.07
C LEU A 90 39.88 56.31 7.03
N ALA A 91 40.74 55.30 6.86
CA ALA A 91 42.17 55.49 6.67
C ALA A 91 42.44 56.25 5.34
N PRO A 92 43.32 57.26 5.34
CA PRO A 92 43.54 58.12 4.14
C PRO A 92 43.84 57.34 2.86
N ALA A 93 44.61 56.25 2.92
CA ALA A 93 44.97 55.42 1.77
C ALA A 93 43.74 54.65 1.21
N GLU A 94 42.93 54.08 2.10
CA GLU A 94 41.71 53.35 1.71
C GLU A 94 40.61 54.31 1.20
N LEU A 95 40.44 55.45 1.85
CA LEU A 95 39.51 56.48 1.42
C LEU A 95 39.85 56.97 -0.01
N ARG A 96 41.11 57.18 -0.29
CA ARG A 96 41.58 57.58 -1.63
C ARG A 96 41.31 56.45 -2.66
N ARG A 97 41.55 55.20 -2.32
CA ARG A 97 41.28 54.04 -3.17
C ARG A 97 39.81 53.91 -3.54
N VAL A 98 38.92 54.07 -2.53
CA VAL A 98 37.45 53.97 -2.75
C VAL A 98 37.00 55.12 -3.67
N LEU A 99 37.48 56.36 -3.45
CA LEU A 99 37.13 57.47 -4.32
C LEU A 99 37.67 57.32 -5.76
N GLU A 100 38.85 56.73 -5.97
CA GLU A 100 39.37 56.43 -7.31
C GLU A 100 38.51 55.37 -8.04
N GLU A 101 37.99 54.39 -7.32
CA GLU A 101 37.01 53.40 -7.83
C GLU A 101 35.66 54.05 -8.17
N ASP A 102 35.14 54.92 -7.28
CA ASP A 102 33.91 55.69 -7.52
C ASP A 102 34.03 56.61 -8.74
N LEU A 103 35.18 57.27 -8.91
CA LEU A 103 35.45 58.12 -10.08
C LEU A 103 35.44 57.34 -11.37
N LYS A 104 36.04 56.14 -11.42
CA LYS A 104 35.97 55.25 -12.56
C LYS A 104 34.55 54.87 -12.93
N ILE A 105 33.71 54.63 -11.92
CA ILE A 105 32.28 54.29 -12.12
C ILE A 105 31.55 55.45 -12.74
N VAL A 106 31.71 56.68 -12.18
CA VAL A 106 31.06 57.91 -12.66
C VAL A 106 31.45 58.25 -14.09
N GLN A 107 32.73 58.03 -14.44
CA GLN A 107 33.26 58.27 -15.79
C GLN A 107 32.86 57.22 -16.84
N GLY A 108 32.34 56.05 -16.42
CA GLY A 108 31.84 55.00 -17.28
C GLY A 108 30.45 55.30 -17.82
N LEU A 109 30.07 54.59 -18.89
CA LEU A 109 28.69 54.64 -19.46
C LEU A 109 27.57 54.37 -18.44
N GLU A 110 27.87 53.64 -17.37
CA GLU A 110 26.95 53.26 -16.31
C GLU A 110 26.80 54.37 -15.23
N GLY A 111 27.64 55.39 -15.29
CA GLY A 111 27.74 56.44 -14.28
C GLY A 111 26.57 57.41 -14.19
N ILE A 112 25.76 57.56 -15.28
CA ILE A 112 24.67 58.53 -15.37
C ILE A 112 23.59 58.32 -14.31
N GLY A 113 23.41 57.12 -13.77
CA GLY A 113 22.41 56.82 -12.66
C GLY A 113 23.07 56.63 -11.28
N GLN A 114 24.41 56.49 -11.21
CA GLN A 114 25.12 56.17 -9.98
C GLN A 114 25.72 57.36 -9.25
N ALA A 115 25.88 58.51 -9.93
CA ALA A 115 26.50 59.70 -9.37
C ALA A 115 25.79 60.20 -8.11
N ASP A 116 24.46 60.19 -8.04
CA ASP A 116 23.67 60.56 -6.85
C ASP A 116 23.85 59.57 -5.70
N LEU A 117 23.90 58.26 -5.99
CA LEU A 117 24.15 57.24 -4.98
C LEU A 117 25.56 57.35 -4.39
N ILE A 118 26.57 57.62 -5.21
CA ILE A 118 27.96 57.86 -4.79
C ILE A 118 28.06 59.15 -3.96
N ALA A 119 27.37 60.22 -4.36
CA ALA A 119 27.32 61.44 -3.59
C ALA A 119 26.75 61.28 -2.17
N ARG A 120 25.77 60.35 -2.04
CA ARG A 120 25.11 60.04 -0.74
C ARG A 120 25.84 58.92 0.01
N ASP A 121 26.77 58.15 -0.62
CA ASP A 121 27.53 57.06 0.01
C ASP A 121 28.92 56.92 -0.62
N PRO A 122 29.83 57.88 -0.37
CA PRO A 122 31.18 57.90 -0.95
C PRO A 122 32.14 56.85 -0.34
N LEU A 123 31.74 56.16 0.68
CA LEU A 123 32.47 55.07 1.32
C LEU A 123 32.03 53.68 0.79
N GLY A 124 31.03 53.64 -0.11
CA GLY A 124 30.51 52.40 -0.64
C GLY A 124 29.90 51.50 0.42
N LEU A 125 29.35 52.08 1.53
CA LEU A 125 28.75 51.30 2.63
C LEU A 125 27.57 50.44 2.16
N ARG A 126 26.84 50.90 1.12
CA ARG A 126 25.81 50.15 0.45
C ARG A 126 26.29 48.80 -0.02
N ASN A 127 27.56 48.73 -0.50
CA ASN A 127 28.13 47.47 -1.04
C ASN A 127 28.30 46.45 0.11
N LEU A 128 28.67 46.90 1.32
CA LEU A 128 28.75 46.03 2.51
C LEU A 128 27.40 45.47 2.90
N VAL A 129 26.31 46.24 2.79
CA VAL A 129 24.97 45.78 3.04
C VAL A 129 24.44 44.88 1.95
N LEU A 130 24.58 45.28 0.68
CA LEU A 130 24.16 44.52 -0.49
C LEU A 130 24.92 43.19 -0.64
N SER A 131 26.18 43.13 -0.14
CA SER A 131 26.95 41.89 -0.12
C SER A 131 26.29 40.80 0.77
N ARG A 132 25.53 41.21 1.83
CA ARG A 132 24.75 40.26 2.62
C ARG A 132 23.65 39.59 1.82
N MET A 133 23.15 40.27 0.78
CA MET A 133 22.15 39.70 -0.14
C MET A 133 22.73 38.65 -1.09
N SER A 134 24.05 38.58 -1.26
CA SER A 134 24.71 37.52 -2.06
C SER A 134 24.30 36.14 -1.54
N GLN A 135 23.88 36.04 -0.28
CA GLN A 135 23.37 34.83 0.33
C GLN A 135 21.94 34.43 -0.15
N LEU A 136 21.21 35.36 -0.78
CA LEU A 136 19.97 35.07 -1.49
C LEU A 136 20.23 34.45 -2.86
N LEU A 137 21.46 34.55 -3.40
CA LEU A 137 21.82 33.89 -4.63
C LEU A 137 21.74 32.36 -4.46
N PRO A 138 21.27 31.66 -5.47
CA PRO A 138 21.08 30.20 -5.41
C PRO A 138 22.38 29.42 -5.17
N SER A 139 23.53 29.99 -5.46
CA SER A 139 24.87 29.38 -5.29
C SER A 139 25.91 30.40 -4.80
N ARG A 140 26.86 29.94 -3.96
CA ARG A 140 28.05 30.72 -3.59
C ARG A 140 29.03 30.86 -4.75
N ASP A 141 28.93 29.96 -5.73
CA ASP A 141 29.76 29.94 -6.93
C ASP A 141 29.12 30.73 -8.09
N ALA A 142 27.99 31.39 -7.83
CA ALA A 142 27.33 32.27 -8.77
C ALA A 142 27.83 33.73 -8.63
N GLN A 143 28.03 34.38 -9.77
CA GLN A 143 28.27 35.81 -9.88
C GLN A 143 27.16 36.47 -10.69
N LEU A 144 26.81 37.70 -10.33
CA LEU A 144 25.84 38.48 -11.09
C LEU A 144 26.58 39.27 -12.17
N TYR A 145 26.32 39.02 -13.45
CA TYR A 145 26.83 39.71 -14.59
C TYR A 145 25.71 40.18 -15.50
N ARG A 146 25.57 41.48 -15.69
CA ARG A 146 24.46 42.11 -16.45
C ARG A 146 23.10 41.53 -16.09
N GLY A 147 22.86 41.41 -14.80
CA GLY A 147 21.56 40.90 -14.29
C GLY A 147 21.35 39.38 -14.43
N LYS A 148 22.33 38.63 -14.88
CA LYS A 148 22.28 37.17 -15.05
C LYS A 148 23.22 36.47 -14.09
N LEU A 149 22.84 35.25 -13.64
CA LEU A 149 23.69 34.40 -12.80
C LEU A 149 24.66 33.61 -13.67
N ILE A 150 25.91 33.91 -13.52
CA ILE A 150 27.02 33.24 -14.24
C ILE A 150 27.92 32.53 -13.23
N SER A 151 28.44 31.35 -13.59
CA SER A 151 29.41 30.60 -12.81
C SER A 151 30.74 31.38 -12.65
N ARG A 152 31.53 31.04 -11.64
CA ARG A 152 32.83 31.71 -11.39
C ARG A 152 33.79 31.61 -12.59
N ASP A 153 33.80 30.49 -13.31
CA ASP A 153 34.59 30.27 -14.51
C ASP A 153 34.09 31.05 -15.73
N GLY A 154 32.84 31.57 -15.67
CA GLY A 154 32.23 32.31 -16.76
C GLY A 154 31.79 31.47 -17.95
N GLU A 155 31.76 30.12 -17.80
CA GLU A 155 31.38 29.18 -18.87
C GLU A 155 29.94 28.72 -18.77
N HIS A 156 29.27 28.96 -17.64
CA HIS A 156 27.91 28.55 -17.40
C HIS A 156 27.02 29.71 -16.95
N LEU A 157 25.72 29.64 -17.32
CA LEU A 157 24.69 30.60 -16.91
C LEU A 157 23.47 29.85 -16.40
N LEU A 158 22.88 30.32 -15.27
CA LEU A 158 21.74 29.68 -14.62
C LEU A 158 20.46 30.46 -14.89
N ILE A 159 19.49 29.81 -15.51
CA ILE A 159 18.12 30.32 -15.69
C ILE A 159 17.19 29.57 -14.75
N MET A 160 16.41 30.32 -13.97
CA MET A 160 15.37 29.76 -13.13
C MET A 160 14.00 30.22 -13.63
N ALA A 161 13.06 29.27 -13.74
CA ALA A 161 11.70 29.57 -14.13
C ALA A 161 10.68 28.92 -13.19
N GLU A 162 9.68 29.67 -12.77
CA GLU A 162 8.61 29.18 -11.92
C GLU A 162 7.44 28.73 -12.77
N LEU A 163 7.03 27.47 -12.59
CA LEU A 163 5.93 26.85 -13.31
C LEU A 163 4.57 27.45 -12.84
N LYS A 164 3.62 27.62 -13.75
CA LYS A 164 2.22 27.96 -13.41
C LYS A 164 1.49 26.78 -12.79
N GLY A 165 1.75 25.58 -13.27
CA GLY A 165 1.17 24.34 -12.77
C GLY A 165 2.08 23.63 -11.77
N SER A 166 1.58 22.54 -11.18
CA SER A 166 2.39 21.69 -10.30
C SER A 166 3.46 20.96 -11.12
N ALA A 167 4.68 20.90 -10.62
CA ALA A 167 5.75 20.09 -11.19
C ALA A 167 5.47 18.59 -11.16
N THR A 168 4.54 18.14 -10.28
CA THR A 168 4.10 16.74 -10.18
C THR A 168 2.95 16.41 -11.12
N ASP A 169 2.34 17.41 -11.79
CA ASP A 169 1.40 17.19 -12.86
C ASP A 169 2.15 16.83 -14.15
N THR A 170 2.17 15.56 -14.46
CA THR A 170 2.91 15.05 -15.61
C THR A 170 2.29 15.46 -16.94
N THR A 171 0.97 15.72 -16.97
CA THR A 171 0.29 16.23 -18.17
C THR A 171 0.82 17.60 -18.56
N TYR A 172 0.94 18.47 -17.58
CA TYR A 172 1.54 19.79 -17.74
C TYR A 172 3.04 19.71 -18.02
N SER A 173 3.75 18.87 -17.27
CA SER A 173 5.22 18.73 -17.32
C SER A 173 5.73 18.17 -18.66
N ARG A 174 4.93 17.41 -19.39
CA ARG A 174 5.28 16.85 -20.72
C ARG A 174 5.52 17.92 -21.79
N ALA A 175 5.00 19.13 -21.60
CA ALA A 175 5.24 20.22 -22.53
C ALA A 175 6.66 20.84 -22.40
N ILE A 176 7.36 20.59 -21.28
CA ILE A 176 8.64 21.22 -20.98
C ILE A 176 9.81 20.67 -21.83
N PRO A 177 10.03 19.34 -21.93
CA PRO A 177 11.14 18.80 -22.73
C PRO A 177 11.12 19.25 -24.20
N PRO A 178 10.02 19.16 -24.95
CA PRO A 178 9.99 19.61 -26.34
C PRO A 178 10.23 21.12 -26.47
N LEU A 179 9.76 21.94 -25.52
CA LEU A 179 10.04 23.37 -25.49
C LEU A 179 11.54 23.65 -25.34
N VAL A 180 12.21 23.00 -24.37
CA VAL A 180 13.65 23.18 -24.15
C VAL A 180 14.44 22.69 -25.36
N GLN A 181 14.03 21.59 -25.98
CA GLN A 181 14.64 21.11 -27.22
C GLN A 181 14.49 22.11 -28.36
N ALA A 182 13.32 22.67 -28.58
CA ALA A 182 13.08 23.68 -29.62
C ALA A 182 13.93 24.95 -29.40
N LEU A 183 14.12 25.34 -28.12
CA LEU A 183 14.99 26.43 -27.76
C LEU A 183 16.49 26.12 -28.04
N ALA A 184 16.92 24.91 -27.78
CA ALA A 184 18.26 24.44 -28.10
C ALA A 184 18.49 24.45 -29.61
N GLU A 185 17.56 23.96 -30.42
CA GLU A 185 17.62 23.98 -31.88
C GLU A 185 17.61 25.41 -32.43
N LYS A 186 16.87 26.34 -31.88
CA LYS A 186 16.87 27.75 -32.23
C LYS A 186 18.20 28.41 -31.98
N LEU A 187 18.83 28.12 -30.84
CA LEU A 187 20.16 28.60 -30.50
C LEU A 187 21.24 28.00 -31.43
N ASP A 188 21.18 26.70 -31.65
CA ASP A 188 22.12 26.02 -32.58
C ASP A 188 21.97 26.60 -34.00
N GLY A 189 20.79 26.84 -34.51
CA GLY A 189 20.58 27.48 -35.81
C GLY A 189 21.19 28.88 -35.91
N GLN A 190 21.20 29.65 -34.82
CA GLN A 190 21.73 31.01 -34.80
C GLN A 190 23.25 31.10 -34.54
N TYR A 191 23.77 30.24 -33.69
CA TYR A 191 25.17 30.36 -33.19
C TYR A 191 26.13 29.29 -33.71
N ARG A 192 25.68 28.14 -34.14
CA ARG A 192 26.52 27.09 -34.74
C ARG A 192 27.23 27.54 -36.02
N PRO A 193 26.66 28.37 -36.91
CA PRO A 193 27.40 28.93 -38.05
C PRO A 193 28.56 29.82 -37.61
N ARG A 194 28.57 30.29 -36.35
CA ARG A 194 29.66 31.09 -35.77
C ARG A 194 30.66 30.24 -34.97
N GLY A 195 30.57 28.90 -35.05
CA GLY A 195 31.45 27.98 -34.34
C GLY A 195 31.14 27.87 -32.83
N ILE A 196 29.92 28.25 -32.40
CA ILE A 196 29.49 28.26 -30.99
C ILE A 196 28.34 27.26 -30.81
N ARG A 197 28.50 26.36 -29.84
CA ARG A 197 27.48 25.39 -29.47
C ARG A 197 26.98 25.62 -28.05
N PHE A 198 25.68 25.73 -27.93
CA PHE A 198 24.98 25.79 -26.63
C PHE A 198 24.57 24.40 -26.14
N THR A 199 24.74 24.16 -24.84
CA THR A 199 24.25 22.98 -24.17
C THR A 199 23.28 23.42 -23.09
N LEU A 200 22.02 22.98 -23.20
CA LEU A 200 20.97 23.26 -22.20
C LEU A 200 20.76 22.02 -21.33
N THR A 201 20.99 22.18 -20.05
CA THR A 201 20.80 21.10 -19.05
C THR A 201 19.63 21.45 -18.14
N PRO A 202 18.39 21.04 -18.50
CA PRO A 202 17.24 21.30 -17.65
C PRO A 202 17.18 20.35 -16.46
N VAL A 203 16.91 20.89 -15.27
CA VAL A 203 16.75 20.13 -14.00
C VAL A 203 15.53 20.64 -13.26
N GLY A 204 14.85 19.76 -12.52
CA GLY A 204 13.71 20.11 -11.67
C GLY A 204 12.81 18.93 -11.38
N ALA A 205 11.92 19.10 -10.39
CA ALA A 205 11.00 18.05 -9.93
C ALA A 205 10.10 17.48 -11.06
N TYR A 206 9.78 18.26 -12.08
CA TYR A 206 9.03 17.83 -13.25
C TYR A 206 9.70 16.65 -13.99
N ARG A 207 11.03 16.65 -14.02
CA ARG A 207 11.80 15.61 -14.71
C ARG A 207 11.75 14.30 -13.97
N ALA A 208 11.90 14.32 -12.64
CA ALA A 208 11.71 13.14 -11.80
C ALA A 208 10.30 12.59 -11.92
N ALA A 209 9.28 13.46 -11.97
CA ALA A 209 7.89 13.04 -12.17
C ALA A 209 7.67 12.35 -13.53
N LEU A 210 8.24 12.88 -14.61
CA LEU A 210 8.17 12.28 -15.95
C LEU A 210 8.92 10.95 -16.03
N ASP A 211 10.13 10.87 -15.45
CA ASP A 211 10.91 9.65 -15.41
C ASP A 211 10.18 8.53 -14.65
N ASN A 212 9.61 8.85 -13.48
CA ASN A 212 8.80 7.91 -12.72
C ASN A 212 7.57 7.44 -13.50
N GLU A 213 6.84 8.36 -14.15
CA GLU A 213 5.69 7.99 -14.98
C GLU A 213 6.10 7.09 -16.17
N ASN A 214 7.16 7.45 -16.87
CA ASN A 214 7.63 6.69 -18.03
C ASN A 214 8.11 5.29 -17.63
N ALA A 215 8.86 5.17 -16.53
CA ALA A 215 9.27 3.88 -15.97
C ALA A 215 8.04 3.05 -15.57
N ALA A 216 7.12 3.62 -14.79
CA ALA A 216 5.90 2.92 -14.37
C ALA A 216 5.02 2.48 -15.55
N ARG A 217 4.89 3.32 -16.59
CA ARG A 217 4.12 2.99 -17.80
C ARG A 217 4.74 1.83 -18.59
N ARG A 218 6.05 1.84 -18.78
CA ARG A 218 6.77 0.74 -19.46
C ARG A 218 6.65 -0.55 -18.66
N ASP A 219 6.88 -0.49 -17.35
CA ASP A 219 6.79 -1.64 -16.47
C ASP A 219 5.38 -2.22 -16.43
N MET A 220 4.35 -1.35 -16.42
CA MET A 220 2.94 -1.79 -16.49
C MET A 220 2.66 -2.59 -17.77
N GLN A 221 3.06 -2.06 -18.94
CA GLN A 221 2.85 -2.74 -20.22
C GLN A 221 3.60 -4.08 -20.25
N THR A 222 4.87 -4.07 -19.85
CA THR A 222 5.72 -5.27 -19.79
C THR A 222 5.16 -6.29 -18.80
N ALA A 223 4.74 -5.86 -17.61
CA ALA A 223 4.18 -6.73 -16.59
C ALA A 223 2.88 -7.39 -17.05
N ILE A 224 1.94 -6.66 -17.63
CA ILE A 224 0.69 -7.22 -18.15
C ILE A 224 0.97 -8.28 -19.22
N VAL A 225 1.82 -7.96 -20.20
CA VAL A 225 2.12 -8.87 -21.31
C VAL A 225 2.87 -10.12 -20.84
N LEU A 226 3.99 -9.94 -20.13
CA LEU A 226 4.81 -11.08 -19.69
C LEU A 226 4.10 -11.96 -18.67
N THR A 227 3.35 -11.37 -17.74
CA THR A 227 2.56 -12.11 -16.76
C THR A 227 1.47 -12.92 -17.45
N THR A 228 0.71 -12.31 -18.37
CA THR A 228 -0.36 -13.00 -19.11
C THR A 228 0.21 -14.15 -19.95
N LEU A 229 1.29 -13.90 -20.70
CA LEU A 229 1.93 -14.93 -21.52
C LEU A 229 2.54 -16.05 -20.66
N GLY A 230 3.21 -15.70 -19.57
CA GLY A 230 3.80 -16.67 -18.65
C GLY A 230 2.74 -17.54 -17.97
N ILE A 231 1.64 -16.96 -17.52
CA ILE A 231 0.51 -17.71 -16.94
C ILE A 231 -0.17 -18.56 -18.01
N ALA A 232 -0.45 -18.01 -19.19
CA ALA A 232 -1.05 -18.77 -20.29
C ALA A 232 -0.18 -19.98 -20.68
N PHE A 233 1.12 -19.79 -20.81
CA PHE A 233 2.07 -20.87 -21.07
C PHE A 233 2.03 -21.95 -19.98
N LEU A 234 2.06 -21.56 -18.70
CA LEU A 234 1.96 -22.47 -17.57
C LEU A 234 0.66 -23.29 -17.62
N LEU A 235 -0.47 -22.63 -17.88
CA LEU A 235 -1.78 -23.28 -17.97
C LEU A 235 -1.87 -24.25 -19.16
N ILE A 236 -1.33 -23.88 -20.33
CA ILE A 236 -1.28 -24.74 -21.51
C ILE A 236 -0.48 -26.03 -21.25
N VAL A 237 0.66 -25.90 -20.55
CA VAL A 237 1.53 -27.04 -20.25
C VAL A 237 0.95 -27.95 -19.16
N THR A 238 0.22 -27.40 -18.21
CA THR A 238 -0.18 -28.14 -17.00
C THR A 238 -1.59 -28.71 -17.05
N PHE A 239 -2.53 -28.09 -17.77
CA PHE A 239 -3.88 -28.63 -17.89
C PHE A 239 -3.99 -29.77 -18.91
N PRO A 240 -4.82 -30.79 -18.62
CA PRO A 240 -5.11 -31.86 -19.58
C PRO A 240 -5.70 -31.34 -20.89
N ARG A 241 -6.54 -30.33 -20.81
CA ARG A 241 -7.13 -29.57 -21.91
C ARG A 241 -6.64 -28.14 -21.91
N PRO A 242 -5.68 -27.75 -22.76
CA PRO A 242 -5.08 -26.42 -22.75
C PRO A 242 -6.09 -25.27 -22.83
N LEU A 243 -7.11 -25.40 -23.66
CA LEU A 243 -8.16 -24.40 -23.83
C LEU A 243 -9.00 -24.23 -22.55
N VAL A 244 -9.26 -25.31 -21.81
CA VAL A 244 -9.96 -25.23 -20.52
C VAL A 244 -9.08 -24.52 -19.49
N GLY A 245 -7.78 -24.82 -19.48
CA GLY A 245 -6.82 -24.12 -18.62
C GLY A 245 -6.83 -22.61 -18.87
N LEU A 246 -6.84 -22.17 -20.13
CA LEU A 246 -6.85 -20.74 -20.48
C LEU A 246 -8.12 -20.01 -19.99
N LEU A 247 -9.25 -20.73 -19.81
CA LEU A 247 -10.45 -20.12 -19.24
C LEU A 247 -10.21 -19.59 -17.81
N ALA A 248 -9.19 -20.04 -17.09
CA ALA A 248 -8.84 -19.51 -15.78
C ALA A 248 -8.47 -18.00 -15.81
N LEU A 249 -8.07 -17.48 -16.97
CA LEU A 249 -7.79 -16.05 -17.15
C LEU A 249 -9.06 -15.19 -17.20
N LEU A 250 -10.23 -15.76 -17.54
CA LEU A 250 -11.48 -14.99 -17.69
C LEU A 250 -11.95 -14.32 -16.40
N PRO A 251 -12.03 -15.02 -15.23
CA PRO A 251 -12.43 -14.36 -13.99
C PRO A 251 -11.49 -13.23 -13.59
N SER A 252 -10.19 -13.44 -13.82
CA SER A 252 -9.16 -12.47 -13.48
C SER A 252 -9.25 -11.20 -14.34
N THR A 253 -9.34 -11.36 -15.67
CA THR A 253 -9.48 -10.22 -16.59
C THR A 253 -10.81 -9.49 -16.38
N ALA A 254 -11.91 -10.22 -16.22
CA ALA A 254 -13.22 -9.64 -15.93
C ALA A 254 -13.22 -8.88 -14.60
N GLY A 255 -12.59 -9.45 -13.57
CA GLY A 255 -12.43 -8.83 -12.26
C GLY A 255 -11.62 -7.53 -12.32
N ALA A 256 -10.49 -7.54 -13.05
CA ALA A 256 -9.65 -6.35 -13.23
C ALA A 256 -10.38 -5.23 -14.01
N ILE A 257 -11.07 -5.57 -15.11
CA ILE A 257 -11.83 -4.60 -15.90
C ILE A 257 -12.97 -3.99 -15.07
N PHE A 258 -13.71 -4.82 -14.33
CA PHE A 258 -14.80 -4.32 -13.50
C PHE A 258 -14.29 -3.50 -12.32
N ALA A 259 -13.20 -3.91 -11.68
CA ALA A 259 -12.57 -3.13 -10.62
C ALA A 259 -12.11 -1.76 -11.13
N LEU A 260 -11.50 -1.70 -12.33
CA LEU A 260 -11.11 -0.45 -12.97
C LEU A 260 -12.32 0.44 -13.25
N PHE A 261 -13.40 -0.15 -13.76
CA PHE A 261 -14.66 0.56 -14.00
C PHE A 261 -15.24 1.17 -12.72
N VAL A 262 -15.31 0.40 -11.64
CA VAL A 262 -15.83 0.91 -10.35
C VAL A 262 -14.88 1.97 -9.76
N CYS A 263 -13.57 1.77 -9.82
CA CYS A 263 -12.60 2.74 -9.33
C CYS A 263 -12.67 4.08 -10.09
N SER A 264 -13.07 4.09 -11.39
CA SER A 264 -13.23 5.32 -12.15
C SER A 264 -14.38 6.22 -11.63
N PHE A 265 -15.33 5.65 -10.88
CA PHE A 265 -16.38 6.42 -10.18
C PHE A 265 -15.97 6.83 -8.76
N LEU A 266 -15.12 6.04 -8.12
CA LEU A 266 -14.72 6.29 -6.72
C LEU A 266 -13.60 7.33 -6.61
N PHE A 267 -12.71 7.39 -7.60
CA PHE A 267 -11.54 8.26 -7.60
C PHE A 267 -11.54 9.20 -8.80
N PRO A 268 -11.35 10.52 -8.60
CA PRO A 268 -11.28 11.50 -9.68
C PRO A 268 -10.14 11.23 -10.68
N SER A 269 -9.07 10.64 -10.20
CA SER A 269 -7.91 10.18 -11.00
C SER A 269 -7.28 8.97 -10.33
N LEU A 270 -6.92 7.96 -11.10
CA LEU A 270 -6.20 6.78 -10.62
C LEU A 270 -4.70 6.95 -10.85
N SER A 271 -3.91 6.59 -9.84
CA SER A 271 -2.46 6.53 -9.96
C SER A 271 -2.04 5.44 -10.95
N ILE A 272 -1.06 5.75 -11.81
CA ILE A 272 -0.48 4.77 -12.73
C ILE A 272 0.16 3.59 -11.98
N LEU A 273 0.65 3.81 -10.75
CA LEU A 273 1.17 2.76 -9.90
C LEU A 273 0.07 1.78 -9.47
N ALA A 274 -1.14 2.28 -9.16
CA ALA A 274 -2.28 1.42 -8.82
C ALA A 274 -2.68 0.54 -10.00
N VAL A 275 -2.70 1.10 -11.22
CA VAL A 275 -3.00 0.34 -12.44
C VAL A 275 -1.85 -0.63 -12.79
N SER A 276 -0.59 -0.23 -12.57
CA SER A 276 0.58 -1.10 -12.78
C SER A 276 0.55 -2.35 -11.89
N PHE A 277 0.04 -2.20 -10.67
CA PHE A 277 -0.20 -3.34 -9.77
C PHE A 277 -1.28 -4.29 -10.29
N GLY A 278 -2.09 -3.87 -11.26
CA GLY A 278 -3.14 -4.69 -11.89
C GLY A 278 -2.62 -5.99 -12.52
N GLY A 279 -1.41 -6.00 -13.07
CA GLY A 279 -0.76 -7.23 -13.57
C GLY A 279 -0.55 -8.27 -12.46
N ALA A 280 -0.14 -7.83 -11.27
CA ALA A 280 -0.02 -8.71 -10.11
C ALA A 280 -1.41 -9.18 -9.62
N ILE A 281 -2.42 -8.29 -9.63
CA ILE A 281 -3.81 -8.65 -9.30
C ILE A 281 -4.31 -9.77 -10.21
N MET A 282 -4.05 -9.68 -11.51
CA MET A 282 -4.39 -10.74 -12.46
C MET A 282 -3.72 -12.06 -12.08
N ALA A 283 -2.45 -12.04 -11.66
CA ALA A 283 -1.70 -13.24 -11.33
C ALA A 283 -2.30 -14.03 -10.15
N PHE A 284 -2.78 -13.36 -9.11
CA PHE A 284 -3.34 -14.05 -7.94
C PHE A 284 -4.86 -14.26 -8.00
N THR A 285 -5.61 -13.52 -8.80
CA THR A 285 -7.05 -13.79 -9.00
C THR A 285 -7.30 -14.97 -9.94
N VAL A 286 -6.33 -15.33 -10.80
CA VAL A 286 -6.38 -16.54 -11.63
C VAL A 286 -6.50 -17.81 -10.78
N ASP A 287 -5.99 -17.79 -9.56
CA ASP A 287 -5.97 -18.94 -8.63
C ASP A 287 -7.37 -19.51 -8.38
N LEU A 288 -8.36 -18.61 -8.22
CA LEU A 288 -9.77 -19.00 -8.06
C LEU A 288 -10.29 -19.77 -9.28
N GLY A 289 -9.94 -19.32 -10.50
CA GLY A 289 -10.29 -20.01 -11.73
C GLY A 289 -9.60 -21.37 -11.89
N ILE A 290 -8.32 -21.45 -11.52
CA ILE A 290 -7.51 -22.68 -11.59
C ILE A 290 -8.11 -23.76 -10.71
N ALA A 291 -8.41 -23.48 -9.45
CA ALA A 291 -8.98 -24.45 -8.53
C ALA A 291 -10.31 -24.98 -9.04
N TYR A 292 -11.23 -24.11 -9.46
CA TYR A 292 -12.52 -24.49 -10.04
C TYR A 292 -12.36 -25.38 -11.28
N LEU A 293 -11.51 -24.97 -12.25
CA LEU A 293 -11.36 -25.68 -13.52
C LEU A 293 -10.66 -27.03 -13.36
N LEU A 294 -9.70 -27.19 -12.44
CA LEU A 294 -9.10 -28.48 -12.11
C LEU A 294 -10.13 -29.47 -11.53
N PHE A 295 -11.10 -28.97 -10.77
CA PHE A 295 -12.20 -29.79 -10.25
C PHE A 295 -13.27 -30.05 -11.30
N LEU A 296 -13.40 -29.25 -12.33
CA LEU A 296 -14.32 -29.45 -13.44
C LEU A 296 -13.73 -30.43 -14.49
N ASP A 297 -12.43 -30.34 -14.80
CA ASP A 297 -11.76 -31.12 -15.84
C ASP A 297 -11.21 -32.46 -15.28
N ARG A 298 -12.13 -33.34 -14.87
CA ARG A 298 -11.85 -34.65 -14.28
C ARG A 298 -12.11 -35.81 -15.27
N PRO A 299 -11.61 -37.07 -14.98
CA PRO A 299 -11.94 -38.24 -15.74
C PRO A 299 -13.38 -38.75 -15.58
N CYS A 300 -14.26 -38.03 -14.93
CA CYS A 300 -15.68 -38.31 -14.77
C CYS A 300 -16.50 -37.07 -15.14
N GLU A 301 -17.74 -37.30 -15.53
CA GLU A 301 -18.68 -36.19 -15.81
C GLU A 301 -18.97 -35.39 -14.54
N VAL A 302 -18.84 -34.09 -14.61
CA VAL A 302 -19.00 -33.19 -13.48
C VAL A 302 -19.81 -31.97 -13.88
N SER A 303 -20.78 -31.60 -13.06
CA SER A 303 -21.51 -30.37 -13.25
C SER A 303 -20.71 -29.18 -12.69
N GLY A 304 -20.81 -28.02 -13.36
CA GLY A 304 -20.17 -26.79 -12.89
C GLY A 304 -20.56 -26.39 -11.47
N ARG A 305 -21.81 -26.70 -11.06
CA ARG A 305 -22.28 -26.46 -9.68
C ARG A 305 -21.59 -27.36 -8.67
N GLN A 306 -21.29 -28.60 -9.05
CA GLN A 306 -20.59 -29.55 -8.21
C GLN A 306 -19.13 -29.13 -8.03
N ALA A 307 -18.42 -28.76 -9.13
CA ALA A 307 -17.07 -28.23 -9.07
C ALA A 307 -16.97 -26.98 -8.15
N ALA A 308 -17.91 -26.04 -8.31
CA ALA A 308 -17.97 -24.86 -7.44
C ALA A 308 -18.18 -25.19 -5.94
N ARG A 309 -18.98 -26.22 -5.61
CA ARG A 309 -19.18 -26.64 -4.22
C ARG A 309 -17.92 -27.25 -3.60
N GLU A 310 -17.11 -27.96 -4.38
CA GLU A 310 -15.88 -28.59 -3.91
C GLU A 310 -14.87 -27.57 -3.38
N VAL A 311 -14.67 -26.45 -4.08
CA VAL A 311 -13.67 -25.43 -3.75
C VAL A 311 -14.20 -24.29 -2.88
N ARG A 312 -15.52 -24.11 -2.82
CA ARG A 312 -16.20 -22.95 -2.25
C ARG A 312 -15.76 -22.57 -0.82
N ALA A 313 -15.61 -23.56 0.07
CA ALA A 313 -15.28 -23.28 1.46
C ALA A 313 -13.87 -22.67 1.60
N ALA A 314 -12.90 -23.21 0.86
CA ALA A 314 -11.53 -22.69 0.85
C ALA A 314 -11.46 -21.32 0.18
N GLU A 315 -12.13 -21.16 -0.97
CA GLU A 315 -12.13 -19.89 -1.72
C GLU A 315 -12.85 -18.75 -1.02
N ILE A 316 -13.93 -19.01 -0.26
CA ILE A 316 -14.57 -17.96 0.58
C ILE A 316 -13.58 -17.44 1.61
N LEU A 317 -12.88 -18.33 2.31
CA LEU A 317 -11.93 -17.90 3.33
C LEU A 317 -10.73 -17.18 2.70
N ALA A 318 -10.16 -17.72 1.62
CA ALA A 318 -9.08 -17.10 0.88
C ALA A 318 -9.48 -15.72 0.35
N ALA A 319 -10.63 -15.59 -0.30
CA ALA A 319 -11.12 -14.30 -0.78
C ALA A 319 -11.35 -13.31 0.38
N LEU A 320 -11.90 -13.76 1.50
CA LEU A 320 -12.16 -12.90 2.66
C LEU A 320 -10.86 -12.38 3.31
N THR A 321 -9.85 -13.23 3.48
CA THR A 321 -8.55 -12.84 4.02
C THR A 321 -7.81 -11.89 3.09
N THR A 322 -7.85 -12.14 1.79
CA THR A 322 -7.20 -11.31 0.77
C THR A 322 -7.90 -9.96 0.59
N ILE A 323 -9.24 -9.94 0.46
CA ILE A 323 -10.03 -8.69 0.39
C ILE A 323 -9.83 -7.86 1.66
N GLY A 324 -9.90 -8.50 2.84
CA GLY A 324 -9.68 -7.84 4.13
C GLY A 324 -8.29 -7.21 4.22
N GLY A 325 -7.25 -7.93 3.84
CA GLY A 325 -5.88 -7.42 3.80
C GLY A 325 -5.73 -6.20 2.90
N PHE A 326 -6.27 -6.24 1.69
CA PHE A 326 -6.21 -5.10 0.77
C PHE A 326 -7.04 -3.90 1.25
N LEU A 327 -8.23 -4.11 1.83
CA LEU A 327 -9.05 -3.02 2.36
C LEU A 327 -8.39 -2.31 3.56
N LEU A 328 -7.56 -3.01 4.34
CA LEU A 328 -6.82 -2.39 5.43
C LEU A 328 -5.77 -1.37 4.93
N LEU A 329 -5.36 -1.42 3.66
CA LEU A 329 -4.53 -0.37 3.06
C LEU A 329 -5.22 1.01 3.03
N LEU A 330 -6.54 1.07 3.13
CA LEU A 330 -7.28 2.33 3.31
C LEU A 330 -6.88 3.07 4.60
N LEU A 331 -6.45 2.35 5.63
CA LEU A 331 -6.01 2.93 6.90
C LEU A 331 -4.66 3.64 6.79
N SER A 332 -3.90 3.40 5.73
CA SER A 332 -2.58 4.00 5.52
C SER A 332 -2.61 5.52 5.34
N ARG A 333 -3.77 6.11 5.05
CA ARG A 333 -3.97 7.52 4.67
C ARG A 333 -3.15 7.94 3.43
N PHE A 334 -2.51 7.00 2.77
CA PHE A 334 -1.78 7.21 1.52
C PHE A 334 -2.69 6.93 0.34
N ARG A 335 -2.94 7.97 -0.47
CA ARG A 335 -3.89 7.88 -1.59
C ARG A 335 -3.58 6.74 -2.55
N VAL A 336 -2.32 6.60 -2.97
CA VAL A 336 -1.90 5.53 -3.91
C VAL A 336 -2.18 4.14 -3.35
N LEU A 337 -1.96 3.94 -2.03
CA LEU A 337 -2.21 2.66 -1.38
C LEU A 337 -3.69 2.37 -1.20
N ALA A 338 -4.47 3.40 -0.88
CA ALA A 338 -5.91 3.28 -0.83
C ALA A 338 -6.47 2.88 -2.21
N GLU A 339 -5.98 3.49 -3.28
CA GLU A 339 -6.34 3.14 -4.66
C GLU A 339 -5.96 1.68 -5.00
N VAL A 340 -4.74 1.25 -4.68
CA VAL A 340 -4.29 -0.15 -4.85
C VAL A 340 -5.17 -1.10 -4.04
N GLY A 341 -5.45 -0.77 -2.77
CA GLY A 341 -6.24 -1.60 -1.87
C GLY A 341 -7.67 -1.81 -2.37
N VAL A 342 -8.36 -0.74 -2.76
CA VAL A 342 -9.72 -0.80 -3.30
C VAL A 342 -9.75 -1.55 -4.63
N PHE A 343 -8.82 -1.24 -5.53
CA PHE A 343 -8.72 -1.89 -6.83
C PHE A 343 -8.50 -3.40 -6.70
N ALA A 344 -7.56 -3.83 -5.85
CA ALA A 344 -7.28 -5.24 -5.59
C ALA A 344 -8.47 -5.95 -4.92
N ALA A 345 -9.06 -5.36 -3.89
CA ALA A 345 -10.21 -5.92 -3.19
C ALA A 345 -11.41 -6.15 -4.11
N LEU A 346 -11.73 -5.17 -4.97
CA LEU A 346 -12.78 -5.28 -5.98
C LEU A 346 -12.44 -6.37 -7.00
N GLY A 347 -11.19 -6.40 -7.50
CA GLY A 347 -10.75 -7.41 -8.46
C GLY A 347 -10.94 -8.83 -7.94
N VAL A 348 -10.54 -9.10 -6.69
CA VAL A 348 -10.74 -10.42 -6.03
C VAL A 348 -12.23 -10.72 -5.83
N ALA A 349 -13.01 -9.75 -5.35
CA ALA A 349 -14.44 -9.94 -5.12
C ALA A 349 -15.20 -10.29 -6.40
N PHE A 350 -14.88 -9.62 -7.51
CA PHE A 350 -15.50 -9.90 -8.81
C PHE A 350 -15.01 -11.20 -9.43
N ALA A 351 -13.72 -11.52 -9.33
CA ALA A 351 -13.20 -12.79 -9.79
C ALA A 351 -13.88 -13.96 -9.04
N PHE A 352 -14.02 -13.85 -7.72
CA PHE A 352 -14.75 -14.81 -6.90
C PHE A 352 -16.21 -14.95 -7.33
N ALA A 353 -16.90 -13.82 -7.52
CA ALA A 353 -18.29 -13.82 -7.98
C ALA A 353 -18.41 -14.46 -9.37
N PHE A 354 -17.47 -14.20 -10.28
CA PHE A 354 -17.44 -14.78 -11.62
C PHE A 354 -17.30 -16.31 -11.57
N VAL A 355 -16.37 -16.82 -10.76
CA VAL A 355 -16.12 -18.26 -10.60
C VAL A 355 -17.36 -18.97 -10.04
N HIS A 356 -18.04 -18.38 -9.03
CA HIS A 356 -19.15 -19.06 -8.35
C HIS A 356 -20.51 -18.86 -8.99
N TRP A 357 -20.72 -17.76 -9.74
CA TRP A 357 -22.03 -17.44 -10.31
C TRP A 357 -22.06 -17.53 -11.84
N VAL A 358 -20.97 -17.15 -12.51
CA VAL A 358 -20.91 -17.11 -13.98
C VAL A 358 -20.43 -18.43 -14.55
N PHE A 359 -19.30 -18.97 -14.08
CA PHE A 359 -18.77 -20.25 -14.59
C PHE A 359 -19.77 -21.42 -14.53
N PRO A 360 -20.52 -21.66 -13.44
CA PRO A 360 -21.49 -22.75 -13.41
C PRO A 360 -22.65 -22.60 -14.42
N ARG A 361 -22.86 -21.41 -14.98
CA ARG A 361 -23.86 -21.15 -16.01
C ARG A 361 -23.29 -21.33 -17.44
N ILE A 362 -22.04 -20.92 -17.64
CA ILE A 362 -21.35 -21.04 -18.94
C ILE A 362 -20.86 -22.46 -19.16
N LEU A 363 -20.43 -23.12 -18.09
CA LEU A 363 -19.90 -24.49 -18.11
C LEU A 363 -20.79 -25.40 -17.25
N PRO A 364 -22.04 -25.69 -17.68
CA PRO A 364 -23.01 -26.41 -16.85
C PRO A 364 -22.60 -27.85 -16.59
N VAL A 365 -22.02 -28.51 -17.58
CA VAL A 365 -21.53 -29.92 -17.54
C VAL A 365 -20.28 -30.03 -18.37
N MET A 366 -19.26 -30.71 -17.85
CA MET A 366 -18.02 -31.00 -18.56
C MET A 366 -17.91 -32.52 -18.81
N PRO A 367 -17.74 -32.95 -20.07
CA PRO A 367 -17.55 -34.36 -20.38
C PRO A 367 -16.22 -34.89 -19.82
N PRO A 368 -16.10 -36.18 -19.52
CA PRO A 368 -14.90 -36.78 -18.95
C PRO A 368 -13.64 -36.43 -19.72
N ALA A 369 -12.56 -36.13 -19.03
CA ALA A 369 -11.27 -35.87 -19.63
C ALA A 369 -10.65 -37.22 -20.14
N GLN A 370 -10.35 -37.31 -21.42
CA GLN A 370 -9.74 -38.53 -22.02
C GLN A 370 -8.27 -38.72 -21.62
N LYS A 371 -7.55 -37.62 -21.33
CA LYS A 371 -6.17 -37.64 -20.84
C LYS A 371 -6.12 -37.51 -19.33
N THR A 372 -5.38 -38.38 -18.70
CA THR A 372 -5.03 -38.23 -17.29
C THR A 372 -4.07 -37.05 -17.09
N ARG A 373 -4.18 -36.44 -15.96
CA ARG A 373 -3.31 -35.39 -15.37
C ARG A 373 -1.83 -35.61 -15.73
N ASN A 374 -1.08 -34.50 -15.86
CA ASN A 374 0.36 -34.51 -16.15
C ASN A 374 1.13 -35.36 -15.11
N PRO A 375 1.55 -36.60 -15.48
CA PRO A 375 1.93 -37.61 -14.49
C PRO A 375 3.27 -37.30 -13.80
N TRP A 376 4.11 -36.47 -14.40
CA TRP A 376 5.39 -36.10 -13.82
C TRP A 376 5.21 -35.05 -12.70
N LEU A 377 4.42 -34.00 -12.94
CA LEU A 377 4.15 -32.94 -11.96
C LEU A 377 3.45 -33.52 -10.74
N SER A 378 2.39 -34.32 -10.94
CA SER A 378 1.69 -34.92 -9.82
C SER A 378 2.59 -35.85 -8.99
N ARG A 379 3.48 -36.62 -9.61
CA ARG A 379 4.42 -37.51 -8.90
C ARG A 379 5.42 -36.72 -8.06
N ILE A 380 5.93 -35.60 -8.58
CA ILE A 380 6.83 -34.70 -7.83
C ILE A 380 6.11 -34.09 -6.64
N LEU A 381 4.92 -33.50 -6.85
CA LEU A 381 4.15 -32.86 -5.79
C LEU A 381 3.72 -33.88 -4.71
N ASP A 382 3.30 -35.07 -5.13
CA ASP A 382 2.95 -36.15 -4.21
C ASP A 382 4.19 -36.62 -3.43
N ARG A 383 5.34 -36.77 -4.08
CA ARG A 383 6.60 -37.10 -3.42
C ARG A 383 7.00 -36.06 -2.39
N ILE A 384 6.93 -34.76 -2.76
CA ILE A 384 7.23 -33.67 -1.84
C ILE A 384 6.25 -33.66 -0.66
N ALA A 385 4.96 -33.79 -0.88
CA ALA A 385 3.95 -33.72 0.18
C ALA A 385 3.99 -34.96 1.10
N LEU A 386 4.11 -36.18 0.56
CA LEU A 386 3.95 -37.44 1.29
C LEU A 386 5.23 -38.00 1.91
N SER A 387 6.42 -37.57 1.44
CA SER A 387 7.71 -38.09 1.93
C SER A 387 8.17 -37.38 3.23
N GLY A 388 9.02 -38.06 4.01
CA GLY A 388 9.93 -37.44 4.96
C GLY A 388 9.36 -36.96 6.32
N GLY A 389 8.13 -37.20 6.64
CA GLY A 389 7.44 -36.95 7.92
C GLY A 389 8.14 -36.10 9.02
N LYS A 390 8.80 -36.75 9.94
CA LYS A 390 9.49 -36.08 11.08
C LYS A 390 10.76 -35.34 10.65
N ALA A 391 11.56 -35.96 9.77
CA ALA A 391 12.83 -35.37 9.30
C ALA A 391 12.58 -34.04 8.55
N LYS A 392 11.51 -33.98 7.76
CA LYS A 392 11.10 -32.77 7.06
C LYS A 392 10.79 -31.61 8.01
N LEU A 393 10.02 -31.88 9.08
CA LEU A 393 9.70 -30.86 10.09
C LEU A 393 10.95 -30.38 10.84
N VAL A 394 11.89 -31.28 11.14
CA VAL A 394 13.17 -30.93 11.77
C VAL A 394 14.00 -30.05 10.83
N ALA A 395 14.11 -30.40 9.55
CA ALA A 395 14.85 -29.60 8.58
C ALA A 395 14.25 -28.19 8.42
N VAL A 396 12.91 -28.11 8.34
CA VAL A 396 12.21 -26.80 8.26
C VAL A 396 12.39 -26.00 9.54
N ALA A 397 12.30 -26.63 10.73
CA ALA A 397 12.50 -25.96 12.01
C ALA A 397 13.93 -25.43 12.16
N LEU A 398 14.93 -26.21 11.70
CA LEU A 398 16.33 -25.78 11.70
C LEU A 398 16.54 -24.59 10.77
N PHE A 399 16.03 -24.68 9.53
CA PHE A 399 16.08 -23.57 8.58
C PHE A 399 15.39 -22.30 9.13
N PHE A 400 14.20 -22.46 9.71
CA PHE A 400 13.47 -21.36 10.36
C PHE A 400 14.28 -20.74 11.50
N GLY A 401 14.90 -21.57 12.36
CA GLY A 401 15.76 -21.10 13.44
C GLY A 401 16.96 -20.30 12.93
N VAL A 402 17.62 -20.79 11.86
CA VAL A 402 18.72 -20.05 11.21
C VAL A 402 18.21 -18.72 10.66
N MET A 403 17.12 -18.73 9.91
CA MET A 403 16.55 -17.49 9.33
C MET A 403 16.08 -16.50 10.42
N LEU A 404 15.60 -16.99 11.55
CA LEU A 404 15.20 -16.17 12.68
C LEU A 404 16.38 -15.40 13.29
N CYS A 405 17.60 -15.99 13.32
CA CYS A 405 18.80 -15.30 13.76
C CYS A 405 19.14 -14.10 12.85
N PHE A 406 18.84 -14.20 11.55
CA PHE A 406 19.08 -13.15 10.58
C PHE A 406 17.85 -12.23 10.38
N ALA A 407 16.67 -12.57 10.87
CA ALA A 407 15.44 -11.80 10.71
C ALA A 407 15.42 -10.52 11.56
N ARG A 408 16.49 -9.73 11.45
CA ARG A 408 16.60 -8.39 12.05
C ARG A 408 16.48 -7.36 10.94
N PRO A 409 15.27 -6.80 10.67
CA PRO A 409 15.09 -5.87 9.59
C PRO A 409 15.92 -4.60 9.84
N VAL A 410 16.68 -4.19 8.83
CA VAL A 410 17.25 -2.85 8.74
C VAL A 410 16.32 -2.06 7.83
N PHE A 411 15.57 -1.14 8.42
CA PHE A 411 14.66 -0.30 7.66
C PHE A 411 15.42 0.85 7.00
N HIS A 412 15.24 1.02 5.70
CA HIS A 412 15.74 2.15 4.96
C HIS A 412 14.58 3.07 4.59
N ALA A 413 14.43 4.16 5.33
CA ALA A 413 13.31 5.08 5.23
C ALA A 413 13.63 6.27 4.29
N ASP A 414 14.39 6.03 3.22
CA ASP A 414 14.71 7.07 2.24
C ASP A 414 13.66 7.14 1.14
N ILE A 415 12.87 8.22 1.15
CA ILE A 415 11.83 8.47 0.15
C ILE A 415 12.44 8.75 -1.23
N ASN A 416 13.65 9.32 -1.28
CA ASN A 416 14.32 9.61 -2.55
C ASN A 416 14.72 8.31 -3.27
N ALA A 417 15.03 7.24 -2.52
CA ALA A 417 15.29 5.92 -3.09
C ALA A 417 14.09 5.30 -3.82
N MET A 418 12.89 5.84 -3.61
CA MET A 418 11.68 5.42 -4.31
C MET A 418 11.55 6.01 -5.73
N ASN A 419 12.35 7.03 -6.05
CA ASN A 419 12.36 7.64 -7.38
C ASN A 419 13.17 6.81 -8.37
N SER A 420 12.63 6.68 -9.58
CA SER A 420 13.27 5.99 -10.70
C SER A 420 13.78 7.03 -11.70
N LEU A 421 14.92 7.64 -11.37
CA LEU A 421 15.53 8.67 -12.21
C LEU A 421 16.25 8.05 -13.41
N SER A 422 16.08 8.63 -14.58
CA SER A 422 16.83 8.24 -15.76
C SER A 422 18.31 8.61 -15.63
N ALA A 423 19.20 7.89 -16.31
CA ALA A 423 20.64 8.19 -16.33
C ALA A 423 20.91 9.63 -16.79
N GLU A 424 20.09 10.15 -17.68
CA GLU A 424 20.15 11.52 -18.17
C GLU A 424 19.80 12.55 -17.09
N THR A 425 18.75 12.30 -16.29
CA THR A 425 18.37 13.16 -15.14
C THR A 425 19.44 13.16 -14.08
N VAL A 426 19.99 11.99 -13.72
CA VAL A 426 21.09 11.87 -12.75
C VAL A 426 22.34 12.59 -13.26
N SER A 427 22.66 12.50 -14.55
CA SER A 427 23.79 13.23 -15.16
C SER A 427 23.58 14.75 -15.13
N ALA A 428 22.35 15.20 -15.41
CA ALA A 428 22.00 16.62 -15.36
C ALA A 428 22.11 17.19 -13.93
N GLU A 429 21.63 16.46 -12.92
CA GLU A 429 21.74 16.84 -11.52
C GLU A 429 23.22 16.89 -11.06
N LYS A 430 24.03 15.90 -11.45
CA LYS A 430 25.47 15.90 -11.16
C LYS A 430 26.22 17.07 -11.82
N THR A 431 25.82 17.44 -13.04
CA THR A 431 26.38 18.60 -13.71
C THR A 431 26.03 19.89 -12.98
N LEU A 432 24.74 20.04 -12.62
CA LEU A 432 24.27 21.19 -11.84
C LEU A 432 25.02 21.30 -10.50
N GLN A 433 25.16 20.18 -9.78
CA GLN A 433 25.86 20.14 -8.49
C GLN A 433 27.36 20.48 -8.63
N ARG A 434 28.01 20.03 -9.71
CA ARG A 434 29.42 20.30 -9.95
C ARG A 434 29.69 21.80 -10.23
N VAL A 435 28.83 22.43 -11.03
CA VAL A 435 29.01 23.83 -11.47
C VAL A 435 28.52 24.81 -10.42
N TRP A 436 27.35 24.51 -9.81
CA TRP A 436 26.65 25.47 -8.95
C TRP A 436 26.67 25.09 -7.47
N GLY A 437 27.32 23.99 -7.13
CA GLY A 437 27.28 23.43 -5.77
C GLY A 437 25.92 22.83 -5.42
N ASP A 438 25.74 22.53 -4.15
CA ASP A 438 24.50 21.93 -3.68
C ASP A 438 23.40 22.98 -3.53
N LEU A 439 22.50 23.06 -4.51
CA LEU A 439 21.35 23.97 -4.52
C LEU A 439 20.19 23.42 -3.66
N THR A 440 20.27 22.16 -3.20
CA THR A 440 19.17 21.46 -2.54
C THR A 440 19.31 21.32 -1.03
N SER A 441 20.54 21.42 -0.48
CA SER A 441 20.80 21.30 0.98
C SER A 441 20.60 22.60 1.76
N ARG A 442 19.66 23.44 1.33
CA ARG A 442 19.28 24.63 2.08
C ARG A 442 18.25 24.33 3.14
N VAL A 443 18.40 25.00 4.29
CA VAL A 443 17.41 24.99 5.34
C VAL A 443 16.57 26.25 5.24
N TYR A 444 15.27 26.11 5.34
CA TYR A 444 14.32 27.19 5.27
C TYR A 444 13.75 27.50 6.65
N LEU A 445 13.71 28.79 6.99
CA LEU A 445 13.12 29.31 8.21
C LEU A 445 11.90 30.14 7.84
N MET A 446 10.74 29.78 8.34
CA MET A 446 9.47 30.43 8.04
C MET A 446 8.97 31.16 9.29
N ILE A 447 8.79 32.49 9.19
CA ILE A 447 8.21 33.35 10.23
C ILE A 447 6.80 33.73 9.79
N GLU A 448 5.84 33.56 10.67
CA GLU A 448 4.46 33.99 10.46
C GLU A 448 4.17 35.21 11.30
N GLY A 449 3.54 36.25 10.72
CA GLY A 449 3.17 37.45 11.39
C GLY A 449 1.84 38.06 10.94
N GLY A 450 1.14 38.74 11.83
CA GLY A 450 -0.13 39.41 11.52
C GLY A 450 0.05 40.68 10.69
N SER A 451 1.26 41.28 10.68
CA SER A 451 1.59 42.52 9.96
C SER A 451 3.06 42.50 9.52
N LEU A 452 3.45 43.43 8.63
CA LEU A 452 4.85 43.62 8.26
C LEU A 452 5.73 44.01 9.45
N THR A 453 5.21 44.84 10.34
CA THR A 453 5.90 45.27 11.58
C THR A 453 6.12 44.09 12.54
N ASP A 454 5.14 43.19 12.65
CA ASP A 454 5.28 41.96 13.45
C ASP A 454 6.37 41.05 12.88
N LEU A 455 6.38 40.88 11.53
CA LEU A 455 7.44 40.14 10.86
C LEU A 455 8.83 40.74 11.09
N GLN A 456 8.97 42.07 11.04
CA GLN A 456 10.24 42.74 11.35
C GLN A 456 10.70 42.45 12.78
N THR A 457 9.79 42.58 13.76
CA THR A 457 10.09 42.30 15.17
C THR A 457 10.52 40.85 15.41
N LYS A 458 9.84 39.92 14.80
CA LYS A 458 10.19 38.48 14.85
C LYS A 458 11.51 38.18 14.14
N SER A 459 11.75 38.80 12.98
CA SER A 459 12.99 38.71 12.25
C SER A 459 14.19 39.23 13.05
N ASP A 460 14.04 40.30 13.82
CA ASP A 460 15.09 40.83 14.70
C ASP A 460 15.52 39.78 15.75
N ARG A 461 14.55 39.07 16.33
CA ARG A 461 14.85 38.00 17.30
C ARG A 461 15.57 36.83 16.62
N LEU A 462 15.08 36.44 15.43
CA LEU A 462 15.73 35.40 14.64
C LEU A 462 17.15 35.78 14.26
N ALA A 463 17.41 37.02 13.85
CA ALA A 463 18.74 37.52 13.51
C ALA A 463 19.73 37.37 14.67
N GLY A 464 19.26 37.64 15.92
CA GLY A 464 20.06 37.43 17.13
C GLY A 464 20.49 35.99 17.32
N MET A 465 19.55 35.03 17.18
CA MET A 465 19.81 33.61 17.33
C MET A 465 20.77 33.08 16.21
N LEU A 466 20.54 33.51 14.99
CA LEU A 466 21.37 33.10 13.85
C LEU A 466 22.80 33.64 13.93
N ARG A 467 22.99 34.82 14.51
CA ARG A 467 24.32 35.38 14.76
C ARG A 467 25.13 34.49 15.71
N ASP A 468 24.52 34.00 16.77
CA ASP A 468 25.15 33.06 17.70
C ASP A 468 25.54 31.76 17.00
N ASP A 469 24.68 31.25 16.08
CA ASP A 469 24.94 30.04 15.30
C ASP A 469 25.99 30.22 14.21
N LEU A 470 26.05 31.40 13.61
CA LEU A 470 27.16 31.78 12.71
C LEU A 470 28.49 31.74 13.45
N ASN A 471 28.54 32.32 14.68
CA ASN A 471 29.74 32.34 15.50
C ASN A 471 30.18 30.92 15.95
N ARG A 472 29.24 30.00 16.12
CA ARG A 472 29.49 28.59 16.50
C ARG A 472 29.83 27.73 15.30
N GLY A 473 29.72 28.23 14.06
CA GLY A 473 29.89 27.45 12.84
C GLY A 473 28.76 26.48 12.55
N THR A 474 27.65 26.54 13.28
CA THR A 474 26.44 25.73 13.03
C THR A 474 25.75 26.19 11.75
N VAL A 475 25.71 27.49 11.51
CA VAL A 475 25.22 28.11 10.28
C VAL A 475 26.40 28.66 9.51
N GLY A 476 26.50 28.37 8.23
CA GLY A 476 27.57 28.88 7.37
C GLY A 476 27.23 30.25 6.79
N ALA A 477 25.96 30.50 6.50
CA ALA A 477 25.46 31.80 6.03
C ALA A 477 23.92 31.81 6.18
N ALA A 478 23.39 33.00 6.50
CA ALA A 478 21.96 33.21 6.57
C ALA A 478 21.63 34.63 6.11
N PHE A 479 20.48 34.80 5.48
CA PHE A 479 19.88 36.11 5.22
C PHE A 479 18.57 36.21 5.97
N VAL A 480 18.38 37.30 6.70
CA VAL A 480 17.16 37.60 7.40
C VAL A 480 16.65 38.99 7.01
N LEU A 481 15.34 39.17 7.12
CA LEU A 481 14.68 40.43 6.76
C LEU A 481 15.28 41.63 7.47
N SER A 482 15.68 41.47 8.74
CA SER A 482 16.32 42.51 9.57
C SER A 482 17.66 43.01 9.02
N ASP A 483 18.32 42.26 8.11
CA ASP A 483 19.58 42.73 7.50
C ASP A 483 19.38 43.95 6.59
N LEU A 484 18.13 44.17 6.12
CA LEU A 484 17.75 45.29 5.25
C LEU A 484 16.63 46.14 5.87
N PHE A 485 15.73 45.53 6.64
CA PHE A 485 14.54 46.16 7.22
C PHE A 485 14.46 45.84 8.71
N PRO A 486 15.38 46.39 9.55
CA PRO A 486 15.33 46.14 10.98
C PRO A 486 14.02 46.68 11.59
N GLY A 487 13.47 45.98 12.58
CA GLY A 487 12.35 46.41 13.35
C GLY A 487 12.73 47.58 14.24
N GLU A 488 11.74 48.30 14.79
CA GLU A 488 11.91 49.56 15.48
C GLU A 488 12.93 49.51 16.65
N ALA A 489 12.88 48.41 17.45
CA ALA A 489 13.79 48.27 18.60
C ALA A 489 15.26 48.03 18.17
N LEU A 490 15.48 47.30 17.10
CA LEU A 490 16.82 47.06 16.54
C LEU A 490 17.33 48.32 15.83
N ALA A 491 16.46 48.97 15.05
CA ALA A 491 16.77 50.23 14.36
C ALA A 491 17.22 51.31 15.36
N ARG A 492 16.52 51.50 16.49
CA ARG A 492 16.92 52.43 17.55
C ARG A 492 18.28 52.10 18.14
N ARG A 493 18.59 50.82 18.36
CA ARG A 493 19.92 50.39 18.88
C ARG A 493 21.02 50.66 17.87
N HIS A 494 20.79 50.39 16.60
CA HIS A 494 21.77 50.66 15.53
C HIS A 494 21.97 52.19 15.38
N ALA A 495 20.88 52.97 15.37
CA ALA A 495 20.96 54.44 15.33
C ALA A 495 21.75 55.03 16.51
N ALA A 496 21.55 54.50 17.71
CA ALA A 496 22.33 54.92 18.90
C ALA A 496 23.83 54.55 18.73
N GLY A 497 24.14 53.37 18.21
CA GLY A 497 25.50 52.93 17.88
C GLY A 497 26.16 53.79 16.81
N TRP A 498 25.40 54.15 15.76
CA TRP A 498 25.84 55.07 14.71
C TRP A 498 26.19 56.45 15.25
N ASN A 499 25.30 57.07 16.08
CA ASN A 499 25.54 58.37 16.69
C ASN A 499 26.74 58.33 17.66
N ALA A 500 26.92 57.25 18.41
CA ALA A 500 28.09 57.06 19.27
C ALA A 500 29.38 56.87 18.49
N PHE A 501 29.34 56.34 17.30
CA PHE A 501 30.50 56.18 16.41
C PHE A 501 30.85 57.49 15.70
N TRP A 502 29.87 58.22 15.14
CA TRP A 502 30.04 59.44 14.39
C TRP A 502 29.90 60.70 15.34
N THR A 503 30.83 60.82 16.28
CA THR A 503 30.88 62.01 17.16
C THR A 503 31.22 63.22 16.31
N GLN A 504 30.85 64.44 16.84
CA GLN A 504 31.15 65.70 16.14
C GLN A 504 32.62 65.88 15.78
N GLY A 505 33.55 65.49 16.68
CA GLY A 505 34.97 65.48 16.41
C GLY A 505 35.37 64.53 15.29
N ARG A 506 34.81 63.29 15.21
CA ARG A 506 35.08 62.34 14.17
C ARG A 506 34.54 62.80 12.81
N VAL A 507 33.32 63.35 12.77
CA VAL A 507 32.74 63.95 11.56
C VAL A 507 33.58 65.10 11.03
N ALA A 508 34.06 66.00 11.92
CA ALA A 508 34.94 67.08 11.51
C ALA A 508 36.30 66.61 11.02
N GLY A 509 36.88 65.55 11.61
CA GLY A 509 38.10 64.86 11.14
C GLY A 509 37.89 64.25 9.77
N PHE A 510 36.87 63.44 9.64
CA PHE A 510 36.52 62.76 8.39
C PHE A 510 36.25 63.75 7.24
N ARG A 511 35.59 64.88 7.48
CA ARG A 511 35.37 65.93 6.49
C ARG A 511 36.68 66.44 5.92
N ARG A 512 37.72 66.63 6.76
CA ARG A 512 39.03 67.12 6.32
C ARG A 512 39.74 66.06 5.49
N GLU A 513 39.74 64.81 5.92
CA GLU A 513 40.36 63.71 5.24
C GLU A 513 39.69 63.39 3.87
N LEU A 514 38.37 63.48 3.81
CA LEU A 514 37.58 63.30 2.59
C LEU A 514 37.90 64.42 1.58
N ALA A 515 37.90 65.66 2.05
CA ALA A 515 38.27 66.78 1.21
C ALA A 515 39.75 66.70 0.69
N GLN A 516 40.65 66.16 1.54
CA GLN A 516 42.02 65.96 1.16
C GLN A 516 42.18 64.78 0.14
N ALA A 517 41.51 63.69 0.35
CA ALA A 517 41.52 62.54 -0.54
C ALA A 517 40.91 62.86 -1.93
N ALA A 518 39.85 63.72 -1.96
CA ALA A 518 39.18 64.11 -3.20
C ALA A 518 39.95 65.15 -4.03
N ARG A 519 40.98 65.81 -3.43
CA ARG A 519 41.76 66.84 -4.12
C ARG A 519 42.46 66.23 -5.32
N GLY A 520 42.28 66.91 -6.44
CA GLY A 520 42.91 66.52 -7.72
C GLY A 520 42.20 65.43 -8.52
N MET A 521 41.08 64.87 -7.99
CA MET A 521 40.29 63.86 -8.67
C MET A 521 39.16 64.42 -9.54
N GLY A 522 38.87 65.75 -9.46
CA GLY A 522 37.79 66.36 -10.25
C GLY A 522 36.41 66.32 -9.65
N PHE A 523 36.25 65.96 -8.38
CA PHE A 523 34.98 66.03 -7.66
C PHE A 523 34.67 67.51 -7.33
N ALA A 524 33.42 67.93 -7.41
CA ALA A 524 32.95 69.22 -6.95
C ALA A 524 33.19 69.39 -5.43
N PRO A 525 33.45 70.62 -4.94
CA PRO A 525 33.75 70.85 -3.51
C PRO A 525 32.65 70.38 -2.56
N ASP A 526 31.43 70.35 -3.03
CA ASP A 526 30.19 69.94 -2.29
C ASP A 526 29.64 68.56 -2.69
N ALA A 527 30.37 67.82 -3.56
CA ALA A 527 29.94 66.53 -4.13
C ALA A 527 29.42 65.54 -3.08
N PHE A 528 30.02 65.57 -1.87
CA PHE A 528 29.65 64.68 -0.76
C PHE A 528 28.84 65.37 0.36
N GLY A 529 28.26 66.52 0.08
CA GLY A 529 27.49 67.30 1.05
C GLY A 529 26.30 66.57 1.63
N ALA A 530 25.59 65.82 0.82
CA ALA A 530 24.44 64.98 1.23
C ALA A 530 24.90 63.92 2.25
N PHE A 531 25.99 63.20 2.03
CA PHE A 531 26.53 62.25 2.99
C PHE A 531 26.95 62.89 4.29
N MET A 532 27.68 64.01 4.21
CA MET A 532 28.13 64.75 5.41
C MET A 532 26.96 65.25 6.25
N SER A 533 25.85 65.64 5.61
CA SER A 533 24.65 66.07 6.29
C SER A 533 23.95 64.89 6.97
N SER A 534 23.91 63.71 6.33
CA SER A 534 23.30 62.49 6.90
C SER A 534 24.04 61.99 8.14
N LEU A 535 25.35 62.18 8.26
CA LEU A 535 26.15 61.82 9.43
C LEU A 535 25.75 62.65 10.69
N SER A 536 25.20 63.86 10.49
CA SER A 536 24.79 64.76 11.57
C SER A 536 23.27 64.82 11.75
N ALA A 537 22.50 64.18 10.88
CA ALA A 537 21.06 64.14 10.94
C ALA A 537 20.56 63.15 11.98
N THR A 538 19.35 63.39 12.53
CA THR A 538 18.66 62.42 13.36
C THR A 538 18.28 61.20 12.48
N PRO A 539 18.77 59.97 12.79
CA PRO A 539 18.43 58.80 12.01
C PRO A 539 16.91 58.55 11.99
N PRO A 540 16.35 57.96 10.91
CA PRO A 540 14.94 57.55 10.84
C PRO A 540 14.64 56.53 11.94
N VAL A 541 13.38 56.47 12.40
CA VAL A 541 12.99 55.64 13.53
C VAL A 541 12.83 54.17 13.15
N ALA A 542 12.40 53.90 11.93
CA ALA A 542 12.23 52.57 11.37
C ALA A 542 12.23 52.62 9.83
N ALA A 543 12.56 51.53 9.22
CA ALA A 543 12.50 51.32 7.76
C ALA A 543 11.25 50.53 7.43
N ALA A 544 10.24 51.15 6.82
CA ALA A 544 9.05 50.42 6.36
C ALA A 544 9.37 49.54 5.13
N ILE A 545 8.84 48.34 5.08
CA ILE A 545 8.97 47.45 3.94
C ILE A 545 8.01 47.89 2.82
N PRO A 546 8.49 48.31 1.66
CA PRO A 546 7.60 48.60 0.54
C PRO A 546 6.87 47.34 0.06
N GLU A 547 5.55 47.42 -0.11
CA GLU A 547 4.69 46.30 -0.58
C GLU A 547 5.25 45.65 -1.85
N LYS A 548 5.79 46.45 -2.76
CA LYS A 548 6.38 45.98 -4.02
C LYS A 548 7.57 45.04 -3.81
N LEU A 549 8.36 45.25 -2.75
CA LEU A 549 9.52 44.43 -2.42
C LEU A 549 9.17 43.18 -1.62
N ALA A 550 7.95 43.06 -1.07
CA ALA A 550 7.55 41.96 -0.20
C ALA A 550 7.79 40.60 -0.85
N GLY A 551 7.34 40.41 -2.06
CA GLY A 551 7.54 39.13 -2.80
C GLY A 551 9.00 38.78 -3.05
N PHE A 552 9.84 39.77 -3.36
CA PHE A 552 11.30 39.60 -3.55
C PHE A 552 11.99 39.22 -2.22
N LEU A 553 11.56 39.78 -1.10
CA LEU A 553 12.06 39.47 0.23
C LEU A 553 11.52 38.15 0.80
N GLY A 554 10.81 37.35 -0.01
CA GLY A 554 10.25 36.08 0.41
C GLY A 554 9.02 36.19 1.32
N ILE A 555 8.32 37.34 1.29
CA ILE A 555 7.11 37.57 2.05
C ILE A 555 5.90 37.25 1.19
N ALA A 556 5.13 36.24 1.60
CA ALA A 556 3.86 35.86 0.98
C ALA A 556 2.69 36.30 1.87
N ALA A 557 1.62 36.80 1.22
CA ALA A 557 0.36 37.03 1.91
C ALA A 557 -0.48 35.77 1.94
N GLU A 558 -0.92 35.36 3.11
CA GLU A 558 -1.84 34.26 3.31
C GLU A 558 -3.09 34.81 4.00
N LYS A 559 -4.28 34.22 3.73
CA LYS A 559 -5.63 34.70 4.07
C LYS A 559 -5.76 35.77 5.22
N SER A 560 -5.09 35.59 6.34
CA SER A 560 -5.12 36.50 7.53
C SER A 560 -3.74 36.79 8.11
N SER A 561 -2.67 36.23 7.54
CA SER A 561 -1.29 36.36 8.01
C SER A 561 -0.34 36.62 6.86
N ARG A 562 0.88 36.99 7.17
CA ARG A 562 1.99 37.08 6.23
C ARG A 562 3.09 36.13 6.67
N VAL A 563 3.64 35.41 5.72
CA VAL A 563 4.72 34.45 5.97
C VAL A 563 5.98 34.91 5.25
N GLN A 564 7.06 35.04 6.00
CA GLN A 564 8.38 35.36 5.47
C GLN A 564 9.25 34.11 5.49
N VAL A 565 9.86 33.78 4.36
CA VAL A 565 10.78 32.66 4.20
C VAL A 565 12.21 33.18 4.14
N SER A 566 13.03 32.82 5.12
CA SER A 566 14.48 33.02 5.11
C SER A 566 15.20 31.74 4.74
N MET A 567 16.30 31.85 4.02
CA MET A 567 17.16 30.72 3.63
C MET A 567 18.47 30.78 4.40
N LEU A 568 18.94 29.63 4.87
CA LEU A 568 20.27 29.50 5.44
C LEU A 568 21.04 28.36 4.78
N THR A 569 22.35 28.49 4.80
CA THR A 569 23.29 27.45 4.38
C THR A 569 23.87 26.79 5.64
N PRO A 570 23.77 25.46 5.78
CA PRO A 570 24.38 24.75 6.90
C PRO A 570 25.88 25.01 7.01
N GLY A 571 26.37 25.12 8.21
CA GLY A 571 27.80 25.20 8.53
C GLY A 571 28.43 23.83 8.76
N PRO A 572 29.76 23.77 8.96
CA PRO A 572 30.44 22.50 9.23
C PRO A 572 30.01 21.81 10.54
N ALA A 573 29.51 22.56 11.50
CA ALA A 573 29.00 22.03 12.77
C ALA A 573 27.45 21.87 12.79
N TYR A 574 26.82 21.87 11.62
CA TYR A 574 25.37 21.74 11.52
C TYR A 574 24.91 20.32 11.83
N ASP A 575 24.01 20.19 12.80
CA ASP A 575 23.22 18.98 13.05
C ASP A 575 21.74 19.37 13.04
N ALA A 576 20.99 18.73 12.14
CA ALA A 576 19.59 19.08 11.86
C ALA A 576 18.67 18.86 13.07
N GLU A 577 18.86 17.78 13.86
CA GLU A 577 17.97 17.44 14.97
C GLU A 577 18.07 18.41 16.14
N PRO A 578 19.27 18.71 16.70
CA PRO A 578 19.43 19.74 17.73
C PRO A 578 19.06 21.15 17.25
N PHE A 579 19.37 21.46 15.98
CA PHE A 579 19.01 22.74 15.37
C PHE A 579 17.50 22.91 15.35
N PHE A 580 16.77 21.92 14.80
CA PHE A 580 15.32 21.93 14.77
C PHE A 580 14.71 22.05 16.16
N ALA A 581 15.15 21.23 17.13
CA ALA A 581 14.62 21.24 18.49
C ALA A 581 14.77 22.61 19.16
N ARG A 582 15.94 23.27 18.99
CA ARG A 582 16.21 24.59 19.57
C ARG A 582 15.32 25.69 18.99
N TYR A 583 15.14 25.71 17.67
CA TYR A 583 14.33 26.74 17.02
C TYR A 583 12.83 26.47 17.22
N ALA A 584 12.38 25.23 17.20
CA ALA A 584 10.99 24.85 17.48
C ALA A 584 10.55 25.24 18.91
N ALA A 585 11.45 25.13 19.90
CA ALA A 585 11.17 25.49 21.28
C ALA A 585 10.85 26.98 21.46
N THR A 586 11.22 27.84 20.52
CA THR A 586 10.98 29.32 20.60
C THR A 586 9.58 29.73 20.16
N ASN A 587 8.84 28.89 19.46
CA ASN A 587 7.58 29.20 18.75
C ASN A 587 7.67 30.45 17.85
N LEU A 588 8.87 30.86 17.48
CA LEU A 588 9.12 32.04 16.66
C LEU A 588 9.14 31.70 15.18
N VAL A 589 9.66 30.55 14.85
CA VAL A 589 9.98 30.15 13.47
C VAL A 589 9.72 28.66 13.26
N SER A 590 9.18 28.33 12.09
CA SER A 590 9.09 26.95 11.60
C SER A 590 10.31 26.64 10.75
N VAL A 591 11.01 25.55 11.07
CA VAL A 591 12.22 25.10 10.37
C VAL A 591 11.85 24.02 9.38
N PHE A 592 12.32 24.14 8.15
CA PHE A 592 12.22 23.08 7.14
C PHE A 592 13.61 22.72 6.65
N ASP A 593 14.04 21.51 6.98
CA ASP A 593 15.23 20.84 6.45
C ASP A 593 14.77 19.60 5.66
N ALA A 594 15.11 19.54 4.38
CA ALA A 594 14.64 18.46 3.50
C ALA A 594 15.18 17.08 3.93
N GLY A 595 16.43 17.03 4.43
CA GLY A 595 17.02 15.78 4.92
C GLY A 595 16.35 15.26 6.19
N LEU A 596 16.13 16.16 7.16
CA LEU A 596 15.41 15.84 8.38
C LEU A 596 13.94 15.46 8.12
N PHE A 597 13.27 16.20 7.24
CA PHE A 597 11.91 15.92 6.82
C PHE A 597 11.80 14.52 6.21
N ASN A 598 12.67 14.18 5.25
CA ASN A 598 12.65 12.85 4.61
C ASN A 598 12.88 11.73 5.63
N ARG A 599 13.81 11.91 6.56
CA ARG A 599 14.09 10.93 7.62
C ARG A 599 12.88 10.73 8.54
N ARG A 600 12.32 11.82 9.08
CA ARG A 600 11.15 11.75 9.97
C ARG A 600 9.90 11.22 9.25
N LEU A 601 9.67 11.63 8.02
CA LEU A 601 8.57 11.11 7.21
C LEU A 601 8.74 9.60 6.98
N GLY A 602 9.96 9.15 6.69
CA GLY A 602 10.27 7.73 6.57
C GLY A 602 9.98 6.95 7.84
N GLU A 603 10.38 7.45 9.01
CA GLU A 603 10.11 6.84 10.32
C GLU A 603 8.60 6.75 10.62
N VAL A 604 7.86 7.80 10.33
CA VAL A 604 6.39 7.83 10.47
C VAL A 604 5.74 6.79 9.55
N LEU A 605 6.20 6.68 8.31
CA LEU A 605 5.68 5.69 7.37
C LEU A 605 5.96 4.26 7.84
N VAL A 606 7.17 3.96 8.29
CA VAL A 606 7.52 2.65 8.87
C VAL A 606 6.61 2.32 10.07
N SER A 607 6.37 3.29 10.96
CA SER A 607 5.46 3.12 12.11
C SER A 607 4.03 2.80 11.66
N ILE A 608 3.46 3.58 10.75
CA ILE A 608 2.10 3.39 10.22
C ILE A 608 1.97 2.02 9.55
N PHE A 609 2.92 1.65 8.70
CA PHE A 609 2.83 0.35 8.01
C PHE A 609 3.02 -0.83 8.95
N THR A 610 3.86 -0.70 9.98
CA THR A 610 4.01 -1.73 11.00
C THR A 610 2.71 -1.89 11.79
N GLU A 611 2.06 -0.81 12.17
CA GLU A 611 0.76 -0.85 12.83
C GLU A 611 -0.31 -1.53 11.96
N ILE A 612 -0.43 -1.15 10.68
CA ILE A 612 -1.36 -1.77 9.74
C ILE A 612 -1.05 -3.26 9.55
N ALA A 613 0.22 -3.64 9.47
CA ALA A 613 0.63 -5.04 9.34
C ALA A 613 0.23 -5.86 10.58
N LEU A 614 0.38 -5.29 11.78
CA LEU A 614 -0.06 -5.94 13.04
C LEU A 614 -1.59 -6.09 13.09
N ILE A 615 -2.34 -5.04 12.74
CA ILE A 615 -3.81 -5.08 12.68
C ILE A 615 -4.26 -6.13 11.66
N THR A 616 -3.64 -6.16 10.48
CA THR A 616 -3.94 -7.15 9.44
C THR A 616 -3.63 -8.57 9.93
N GLY A 617 -2.48 -8.79 10.54
CA GLY A 617 -2.08 -10.08 11.08
C GLY A 617 -3.07 -10.58 12.14
N LEU A 618 -3.45 -9.71 13.07
CA LEU A 618 -4.44 -10.04 14.09
C LEU A 618 -5.83 -10.32 13.48
N GLY A 619 -6.25 -9.53 12.51
CA GLY A 619 -7.49 -9.72 11.77
C GLY A 619 -7.52 -11.07 11.04
N ILE A 620 -6.44 -11.43 10.35
CA ILE A 620 -6.31 -12.73 9.68
C ILE A 620 -6.37 -13.88 10.69
N VAL A 621 -5.64 -13.79 11.81
CA VAL A 621 -5.68 -14.80 12.89
C VAL A 621 -7.11 -14.98 13.40
N LEU A 622 -7.83 -13.89 13.64
CA LEU A 622 -9.22 -13.90 14.08
C LEU A 622 -10.15 -14.55 13.06
N VAL A 623 -10.07 -14.15 11.79
CA VAL A 623 -10.91 -14.70 10.70
C VAL A 623 -10.66 -16.19 10.53
N VAL A 624 -9.40 -16.62 10.51
CA VAL A 624 -9.04 -18.04 10.43
C VAL A 624 -9.52 -18.83 11.63
N PHE A 625 -9.38 -18.27 12.83
CA PHE A 625 -9.90 -18.90 14.04
C PHE A 625 -11.41 -19.03 14.02
N LEU A 626 -12.14 -17.98 13.64
CA LEU A 626 -13.61 -18.01 13.53
C LEU A 626 -14.09 -19.00 12.47
N PHE A 627 -13.35 -19.16 11.37
CA PHE A 627 -13.71 -20.12 10.32
C PHE A 627 -13.51 -21.57 10.77
N PHE A 628 -12.34 -21.89 11.35
CA PHE A 628 -12.06 -23.26 11.78
C PHE A 628 -12.64 -23.59 13.17
N LEU A 629 -12.82 -22.61 14.03
CA LEU A 629 -13.21 -22.77 15.45
C LEU A 629 -12.36 -23.83 16.18
N ASP A 630 -11.09 -23.93 15.78
CA ASP A 630 -10.12 -24.87 16.31
C ASP A 630 -8.70 -24.25 16.26
N GLY A 631 -8.15 -23.92 17.42
CA GLY A 631 -6.87 -23.22 17.52
C GLY A 631 -5.69 -24.02 16.93
N ARG A 632 -5.73 -25.36 16.93
CA ARG A 632 -4.68 -26.19 16.35
C ARG A 632 -4.68 -26.12 14.84
N LEU A 633 -5.86 -26.18 14.22
CA LEU A 633 -6.00 -26.05 12.78
C LEU A 633 -5.66 -24.64 12.33
N SER A 634 -6.09 -23.62 13.07
CA SER A 634 -5.72 -22.24 12.80
C SER A 634 -4.21 -22.04 12.83
N LEU A 635 -3.52 -22.60 13.83
CA LEU A 635 -2.06 -22.52 13.92
C LEU A 635 -1.37 -23.23 12.74
N ILE A 636 -1.88 -24.38 12.30
CA ILE A 636 -1.33 -25.11 11.15
C ILE A 636 -1.47 -24.28 9.86
N VAL A 637 -2.60 -23.64 9.67
CA VAL A 637 -2.87 -22.78 8.49
C VAL A 637 -1.98 -21.54 8.50
N LEU A 638 -1.70 -20.96 9.66
CA LEU A 638 -0.87 -19.78 9.83
C LEU A 638 0.65 -20.08 9.75
N ALA A 639 1.06 -21.33 10.03
CA ALA A 639 2.47 -21.70 10.10
C ALA A 639 3.28 -21.41 8.80
N PRO A 640 2.77 -21.65 7.56
CA PRO A 640 3.47 -21.28 6.33
C PRO A 640 3.72 -19.78 6.20
N VAL A 641 2.78 -18.94 6.64
CA VAL A 641 2.92 -17.48 6.58
C VAL A 641 3.99 -17.01 7.58
N ALA A 642 3.97 -17.51 8.80
CA ALA A 642 5.00 -17.20 9.79
C ALA A 642 6.39 -17.62 9.29
N PHE A 643 6.49 -18.81 8.68
CA PHE A 643 7.70 -19.30 8.04
C PHE A 643 8.14 -18.36 6.90
N ALA A 644 7.22 -17.93 6.05
CA ALA A 644 7.49 -17.03 4.93
C ALA A 644 8.01 -15.66 5.39
N LEU A 645 7.36 -15.04 6.37
CA LEU A 645 7.76 -13.73 6.89
C LEU A 645 9.19 -13.77 7.45
N VAL A 646 9.49 -14.73 8.32
CA VAL A 646 10.83 -14.87 8.95
C VAL A 646 11.88 -15.19 7.87
N SER A 647 11.59 -16.12 6.96
CA SER A 647 12.54 -16.52 5.91
C SER A 647 12.80 -15.39 4.92
N THR A 648 11.78 -14.59 4.57
CA THR A 648 11.93 -13.41 3.69
C THR A 648 12.83 -12.37 4.34
N LEU A 649 12.58 -12.02 5.62
CA LEU A 649 13.42 -11.08 6.37
C LEU A 649 14.87 -11.56 6.48
N GLY A 650 15.04 -12.83 6.84
CA GLY A 650 16.38 -13.43 6.95
C GLY A 650 17.13 -13.41 5.61
N THR A 651 16.43 -13.73 4.51
CA THR A 651 17.03 -13.74 3.16
C THR A 651 17.38 -12.34 2.70
N LEU A 652 16.49 -11.35 2.86
CA LEU A 652 16.78 -9.95 2.52
C LEU A 652 18.01 -9.45 3.26
N LYS A 653 18.12 -9.75 4.55
CA LYS A 653 19.29 -9.39 5.36
C LYS A 653 20.58 -10.06 4.86
N LEU A 654 20.53 -11.36 4.52
CA LEU A 654 21.68 -12.10 3.99
C LEU A 654 22.14 -11.56 2.63
N LEU A 655 21.21 -11.12 1.81
CA LEU A 655 21.48 -10.49 0.50
C LEU A 655 21.94 -9.02 0.62
N GLY A 656 21.96 -8.46 1.83
CA GLY A 656 22.31 -7.06 2.06
C GLY A 656 21.27 -6.06 1.57
N HIS A 657 20.03 -6.51 1.30
CA HIS A 657 18.94 -5.65 0.91
C HIS A 657 18.18 -5.15 2.15
N PRO A 658 18.20 -3.85 2.45
CA PRO A 658 17.37 -3.28 3.51
C PRO A 658 15.90 -3.40 3.15
N VAL A 659 15.06 -3.47 4.16
CA VAL A 659 13.60 -3.40 3.97
C VAL A 659 13.23 -1.95 3.76
N ASP A 660 12.78 -1.61 2.58
CA ASP A 660 12.27 -0.29 2.21
C ASP A 660 10.77 -0.14 2.51
N ILE A 661 10.25 1.06 2.36
CA ILE A 661 8.85 1.38 2.64
C ILE A 661 7.89 0.50 1.80
N PRO A 662 8.07 0.33 0.48
CA PRO A 662 7.26 -0.60 -0.32
C PRO A 662 7.33 -2.05 0.16
N GLY A 663 8.50 -2.50 0.61
CA GLY A 663 8.69 -3.85 1.15
C GLY A 663 7.86 -4.13 2.42
N ILE A 664 7.76 -3.16 3.34
CA ILE A 664 6.94 -3.29 4.56
C ILE A 664 5.45 -3.40 4.21
N MET A 665 4.98 -2.57 3.26
CA MET A 665 3.59 -2.63 2.79
C MET A 665 3.19 -4.02 2.31
N LEU A 666 4.12 -4.73 1.71
CA LEU A 666 3.86 -6.05 1.15
C LEU A 666 3.78 -7.17 2.16
N TRP A 667 4.22 -6.96 3.39
CA TRP A 667 3.94 -7.94 4.45
C TRP A 667 2.44 -8.18 4.61
N ILE A 668 1.63 -7.12 4.42
CA ILE A 668 0.16 -7.22 4.43
C ILE A 668 -0.32 -8.15 3.31
N VAL A 669 0.24 -7.98 2.11
CA VAL A 669 -0.08 -8.80 0.93
C VAL A 669 0.39 -10.25 1.12
N ILE A 670 1.63 -10.46 1.58
CA ILE A 670 2.18 -11.79 1.86
C ILE A 670 1.34 -12.51 2.91
N MET A 671 0.90 -11.82 3.96
CA MET A 671 0.03 -12.40 5.00
C MET A 671 -1.33 -12.78 4.42
N GLY A 672 -1.95 -11.94 3.59
CA GLY A 672 -3.27 -12.20 2.99
C GLY A 672 -3.25 -13.36 2.01
N MET A 673 -2.28 -13.39 1.09
CA MET A 673 -2.20 -14.38 0.01
C MET A 673 -1.46 -15.66 0.40
N GLY A 674 -0.44 -15.53 1.25
CA GLY A 674 0.37 -16.68 1.65
C GLY A 674 -0.37 -17.71 2.49
N ILE A 675 -1.46 -17.32 3.13
CA ILE A 675 -2.29 -18.21 3.95
C ILE A 675 -3.14 -19.16 3.13
N ASP A 676 -3.47 -18.80 1.89
CA ASP A 676 -4.42 -19.50 1.02
C ASP A 676 -4.00 -20.95 0.78
N TYR A 677 -2.71 -21.20 0.57
CA TYR A 677 -2.18 -22.55 0.38
C TYR A 677 -2.46 -23.47 1.57
N GLY A 678 -2.30 -22.94 2.80
CA GLY A 678 -2.63 -23.65 4.05
C GLY A 678 -4.13 -23.92 4.16
N ILE A 679 -4.96 -22.94 3.81
CA ILE A 679 -6.43 -23.04 3.80
C ILE A 679 -6.88 -24.15 2.86
N TYR A 680 -6.42 -24.12 1.60
CA TYR A 680 -6.79 -25.15 0.59
C TYR A 680 -6.45 -26.56 1.07
N TYR A 681 -5.25 -26.76 1.60
CA TYR A 681 -4.82 -28.07 2.05
C TYR A 681 -5.63 -28.57 3.25
N VAL A 682 -5.82 -27.74 4.27
CA VAL A 682 -6.53 -28.12 5.51
C VAL A 682 -8.01 -28.37 5.23
N CYS A 683 -8.69 -27.50 4.45
CA CYS A 683 -10.08 -27.70 4.06
C CYS A 683 -10.27 -29.01 3.27
N ALA A 684 -9.38 -29.27 2.30
CA ALA A 684 -9.43 -30.50 1.53
C ALA A 684 -9.17 -31.74 2.41
N TYR A 685 -8.21 -31.68 3.32
CA TYR A 685 -7.94 -32.80 4.22
C TYR A 685 -9.12 -33.06 5.20
N GLN A 686 -9.76 -32.00 5.70
CA GLN A 686 -11.00 -32.14 6.49
C GLN A 686 -12.15 -32.78 5.68
N ARG A 687 -12.17 -32.54 4.36
CA ARG A 687 -13.20 -33.05 3.48
C ARG A 687 -13.01 -34.54 3.15
N TYR A 688 -11.79 -34.97 2.86
CA TYR A 688 -11.49 -36.32 2.35
C TYR A 688 -10.90 -37.25 3.41
N LEU A 689 -10.27 -36.72 4.46
CA LEU A 689 -9.62 -37.45 5.58
C LEU A 689 -8.58 -38.50 5.15
N ASP A 690 -8.13 -38.48 3.91
CA ASP A 690 -7.14 -39.37 3.34
C ASP A 690 -6.18 -38.60 2.40
N GLU A 691 -4.89 -38.60 2.72
CA GLU A 691 -3.84 -37.98 1.90
C GLU A 691 -3.70 -38.58 0.50
N ARG A 692 -4.04 -39.85 0.36
CA ARG A 692 -3.95 -40.60 -0.91
C ARG A 692 -5.20 -40.45 -1.77
N HIS A 693 -6.24 -39.79 -1.24
CA HIS A 693 -7.46 -39.55 -2.01
C HIS A 693 -7.13 -38.80 -3.32
N PRO A 694 -7.65 -39.24 -4.49
CA PRO A 694 -7.34 -38.64 -5.81
C PRO A 694 -7.52 -37.10 -5.82
N PHE A 695 -8.51 -36.60 -5.10
CA PHE A 695 -8.80 -35.15 -5.04
C PHE A 695 -7.78 -34.35 -4.21
N MET A 696 -7.08 -34.99 -3.26
CA MET A 696 -5.95 -34.34 -2.57
C MET A 696 -4.81 -34.03 -3.54
N GLY A 697 -4.60 -34.88 -4.53
CA GLY A 697 -3.66 -34.63 -5.58
C GLY A 697 -4.06 -33.45 -6.48
N LEU A 698 -5.37 -33.25 -6.76
CA LEU A 698 -5.85 -32.05 -7.49
C LEU A 698 -5.62 -30.77 -6.68
N ILE A 699 -5.86 -30.81 -5.37
CA ILE A 699 -5.61 -29.66 -4.48
C ILE A 699 -4.11 -29.32 -4.46
N ARG A 700 -3.22 -30.31 -4.32
CA ARG A 700 -1.76 -30.06 -4.39
C ARG A 700 -1.35 -29.43 -5.71
N GLN A 701 -1.95 -29.86 -6.81
CA GLN A 701 -1.72 -29.26 -8.12
C GLN A 701 -2.29 -27.85 -8.20
N ALA A 702 -3.49 -27.60 -7.69
CA ALA A 702 -4.09 -26.26 -7.63
C ALA A 702 -3.21 -25.30 -6.82
N MET A 703 -2.77 -25.71 -5.62
CA MET A 703 -1.86 -24.93 -4.78
C MET A 703 -0.55 -24.58 -5.48
N PHE A 704 0.05 -25.57 -6.17
CA PHE A 704 1.29 -25.33 -6.92
C PHE A 704 1.07 -24.37 -8.08
N LEU A 705 0.01 -24.54 -8.85
CA LEU A 705 -0.29 -23.65 -9.98
C LEU A 705 -0.63 -22.24 -9.51
N ALA A 706 -1.42 -22.12 -8.45
CA ALA A 706 -1.72 -20.85 -7.80
C ALA A 706 -0.42 -20.14 -7.37
N GLY A 707 0.45 -20.82 -6.64
CA GLY A 707 1.75 -20.26 -6.27
C GLY A 707 2.61 -19.92 -7.48
N ALA A 708 2.66 -20.76 -8.50
CA ALA A 708 3.46 -20.52 -9.70
C ALA A 708 2.96 -19.32 -10.52
N THR A 709 1.64 -19.14 -10.69
CA THR A 709 1.06 -17.98 -11.37
C THR A 709 1.40 -16.69 -10.63
N THR A 710 1.30 -16.70 -9.31
CA THR A 710 1.63 -15.57 -8.46
C THR A 710 3.13 -15.27 -8.49
N LEU A 711 4.00 -16.30 -8.47
CA LEU A 711 5.44 -16.12 -8.61
C LEU A 711 5.82 -15.57 -10.00
N ILE A 712 5.12 -15.94 -11.07
CA ILE A 712 5.30 -15.32 -12.39
C ILE A 712 4.96 -13.84 -12.33
N GLY A 713 3.81 -13.46 -11.77
CA GLY A 713 3.38 -12.07 -11.69
C GLY A 713 4.35 -11.18 -10.92
N PHE A 714 4.71 -11.57 -9.70
CA PHE A 714 5.67 -10.81 -8.89
C PHE A 714 7.11 -10.94 -9.37
N GLY A 715 7.45 -12.06 -10.02
CA GLY A 715 8.75 -12.24 -10.67
C GLY A 715 8.98 -11.25 -11.81
N VAL A 716 7.96 -10.98 -12.61
CA VAL A 716 8.03 -9.94 -13.65
C VAL A 716 8.17 -8.55 -13.02
N LEU A 717 7.45 -8.25 -11.94
CA LEU A 717 7.61 -7.00 -11.21
C LEU A 717 9.00 -6.86 -10.58
N ALA A 718 9.64 -7.95 -10.14
CA ALA A 718 11.02 -7.91 -9.63
C ALA A 718 12.04 -7.49 -10.69
N LEU A 719 11.71 -7.61 -11.97
CA LEU A 719 12.52 -7.14 -13.11
C LEU A 719 12.18 -5.71 -13.53
N ALA A 720 11.24 -5.04 -12.87
CA ALA A 720 10.80 -3.69 -13.18
C ALA A 720 11.94 -2.68 -13.07
N GLN A 721 11.88 -1.62 -13.87
CA GLN A 721 12.80 -0.47 -13.80
C GLN A 721 12.39 0.50 -12.69
N HIS A 722 11.08 0.63 -12.42
CA HIS A 722 10.57 1.49 -11.37
C HIS A 722 10.93 0.93 -9.99
N ALA A 723 11.66 1.70 -9.18
CA ALA A 723 12.22 1.26 -7.90
C ALA A 723 11.16 0.66 -6.96
N VAL A 724 10.00 1.31 -6.83
CA VAL A 724 8.88 0.83 -6.00
C VAL A 724 8.35 -0.52 -6.51
N LEU A 725 8.12 -0.67 -7.83
CA LEU A 725 7.60 -1.91 -8.41
C LEU A 725 8.60 -3.06 -8.28
N LYS A 726 9.88 -2.78 -8.45
CA LYS A 726 10.97 -3.76 -8.28
C LYS A 726 11.06 -4.27 -6.84
N SER A 727 11.03 -3.37 -5.86
CA SER A 727 11.04 -3.73 -4.43
C SER A 727 9.82 -4.55 -4.06
N ILE A 728 8.63 -4.13 -4.53
CA ILE A 728 7.38 -4.87 -4.43
C ILE A 728 7.53 -6.27 -5.00
N GLY A 729 8.04 -6.38 -6.22
CA GLY A 729 8.22 -7.65 -6.91
C GLY A 729 9.13 -8.60 -6.15
N LEU A 730 10.31 -8.14 -5.74
CA LEU A 730 11.31 -8.96 -5.05
C LEU A 730 10.83 -9.47 -3.69
N THR A 731 10.27 -8.58 -2.87
CA THR A 731 9.78 -8.94 -1.52
C THR A 731 8.63 -9.93 -1.60
N SER A 732 7.67 -9.71 -2.52
CA SER A 732 6.54 -10.63 -2.73
C SER A 732 6.98 -11.96 -3.32
N LEU A 733 7.90 -11.95 -4.29
CA LEU A 733 8.45 -13.18 -4.88
C LEU A 733 9.03 -14.10 -3.80
N LEU A 734 9.87 -13.55 -2.92
CA LEU A 734 10.46 -14.31 -1.81
C LEU A 734 9.38 -14.77 -0.81
N GLY A 735 8.49 -13.88 -0.39
CA GLY A 735 7.45 -14.20 0.59
C GLY A 735 6.50 -15.28 0.12
N ILE A 736 6.04 -15.22 -1.13
CA ILE A 736 5.13 -16.20 -1.72
C ILE A 736 5.85 -17.52 -1.99
N ALA A 737 7.10 -17.48 -2.46
CA ALA A 737 7.91 -18.69 -2.64
C ALA A 737 8.09 -19.44 -1.31
N TYR A 738 8.45 -18.74 -0.24
CA TYR A 738 8.57 -19.35 1.08
C TYR A 738 7.23 -19.82 1.64
N SER A 739 6.14 -19.09 1.41
CA SER A 739 4.81 -19.52 1.84
C SER A 739 4.37 -20.81 1.13
N LEU A 740 4.59 -20.90 -0.18
CA LEU A 740 4.30 -22.10 -0.98
C LEU A 740 5.14 -23.28 -0.50
N VAL A 741 6.44 -23.11 -0.32
CA VAL A 741 7.36 -24.12 0.22
C VAL A 741 6.92 -24.55 1.61
N GLY A 742 6.60 -23.60 2.51
CA GLY A 742 6.09 -23.87 3.84
C GLY A 742 4.79 -24.66 3.80
N ALA A 743 3.86 -24.33 2.91
CA ALA A 743 2.60 -25.05 2.77
C ALA A 743 2.81 -26.53 2.38
N PHE A 744 3.77 -26.85 1.50
CA PHE A 744 4.09 -28.22 1.11
C PHE A 744 4.92 -28.99 2.15
N LEU A 745 5.76 -28.29 2.92
CA LEU A 745 6.66 -28.93 3.88
C LEU A 745 6.09 -29.02 5.30
N ILE A 746 5.31 -28.02 5.74
CA ILE A 746 4.83 -27.89 7.11
C ILE A 746 3.42 -28.47 7.29
N VAL A 747 2.49 -28.10 6.38
CA VAL A 747 1.07 -28.39 6.58
C VAL A 747 0.75 -29.89 6.53
N PRO A 748 1.20 -30.69 5.53
CA PRO A 748 0.85 -32.11 5.44
C PRO A 748 1.23 -32.92 6.68
N PRO A 749 2.49 -32.86 7.20
CA PRO A 749 2.85 -33.67 8.36
C PRO A 749 2.20 -33.18 9.66
N LEU A 750 1.85 -31.90 9.79
CA LEU A 750 1.15 -31.39 10.97
C LEU A 750 -0.33 -31.78 10.96
N VAL A 751 -1.00 -31.62 9.83
CA VAL A 751 -2.42 -32.02 9.65
C VAL A 751 -2.59 -33.49 9.95
N LYS A 752 -1.70 -34.36 9.43
CA LYS A 752 -1.73 -35.79 9.68
C LYS A 752 -1.61 -36.13 11.17
N ARG A 753 -0.86 -35.34 11.94
CA ARG A 753 -0.71 -35.57 13.40
C ARG A 753 -1.93 -35.08 14.18
N VAL A 754 -2.57 -34.00 13.76
CA VAL A 754 -3.70 -33.38 14.47
C VAL A 754 -5.02 -34.03 14.10
N LEU A 755 -5.21 -34.37 12.82
CA LEU A 755 -6.44 -34.98 12.31
C LEU A 755 -6.37 -36.53 12.28
N VAL A 756 -5.74 -37.12 13.28
CA VAL A 756 -5.76 -38.60 13.45
C VAL A 756 -7.19 -39.05 13.72
N PRO A 757 -7.69 -40.06 12.96
CA PRO A 757 -8.99 -40.63 13.23
C PRO A 757 -9.09 -41.13 14.67
N VAL A 758 -10.03 -40.61 15.45
CA VAL A 758 -10.27 -41.05 16.84
C VAL A 758 -10.90 -42.45 16.77
N THR A 759 -10.15 -43.50 17.11
CA THR A 759 -10.69 -44.83 17.33
C THR A 759 -11.28 -44.88 18.75
N LEU A 760 -12.60 -44.96 18.84
CA LEU A 760 -13.28 -45.12 20.13
C LEU A 760 -13.49 -46.62 20.40
N PRO A 761 -12.93 -47.18 21.48
CA PRO A 761 -13.22 -48.57 21.85
C PRO A 761 -14.71 -48.77 22.13
N ALA A 762 -15.22 -49.99 21.88
CA ALA A 762 -16.56 -50.34 22.21
C ALA A 762 -16.72 -50.28 23.74
N GLU A 763 -17.58 -49.38 24.22
CA GLU A 763 -17.85 -49.17 25.64
C GLU A 763 -19.38 -49.03 25.84
N LYS A 764 -19.95 -49.69 26.82
CA LYS A 764 -21.35 -49.48 27.22
C LYS A 764 -21.49 -48.15 27.92
N VAL A 765 -22.21 -47.22 27.32
CA VAL A 765 -22.43 -45.88 27.85
C VAL A 765 -23.88 -45.72 28.29
N ARG A 766 -24.10 -44.96 29.35
CA ARG A 766 -25.50 -44.65 29.81
C ARG A 766 -26.10 -43.58 28.86
N PRO A 767 -27.36 -43.79 28.41
CA PRO A 767 -28.06 -42.82 27.58
C PRO A 767 -28.05 -41.42 28.23
N GLY A 768 -27.76 -40.37 27.45
CA GLY A 768 -27.78 -39.00 27.92
C GLY A 768 -26.63 -38.58 28.86
N SER A 769 -25.70 -39.48 29.24
CA SER A 769 -24.57 -39.15 30.10
C SER A 769 -23.59 -38.19 29.40
N ALA A 770 -22.78 -37.43 30.20
CA ALA A 770 -21.72 -36.59 29.71
C ALA A 770 -20.72 -37.38 28.82
N ARG A 771 -20.46 -38.64 29.19
CA ARG A 771 -19.57 -39.55 28.42
C ARG A 771 -20.21 -39.92 27.07
N HIS A 772 -21.51 -40.16 27.01
CA HIS A 772 -22.23 -40.43 25.78
C HIS A 772 -22.14 -39.21 24.82
N TYR A 773 -22.48 -38.05 25.33
CA TYR A 773 -22.36 -36.80 24.57
C TYR A 773 -20.93 -36.57 24.06
N GLU A 774 -19.91 -36.78 24.90
CA GLU A 774 -18.50 -36.57 24.48
C GLU A 774 -18.10 -37.52 23.36
N ARG A 775 -18.52 -38.80 23.45
CA ARG A 775 -18.21 -39.80 22.40
C ARG A 775 -18.87 -39.44 21.07
N ALA A 776 -20.15 -39.11 21.08
CA ALA A 776 -20.85 -38.67 19.89
C ALA A 776 -20.25 -37.38 19.26
N ARG A 777 -19.88 -36.43 20.14
CA ARG A 777 -19.16 -35.19 19.71
C ARG A 777 -17.84 -35.50 19.06
N LEU A 778 -17.05 -36.46 19.53
CA LEU A 778 -15.76 -36.82 19.00
C LEU A 778 -15.81 -37.38 17.57
N ARG A 779 -16.96 -37.94 17.14
CA ARG A 779 -17.17 -38.39 15.75
C ARG A 779 -17.13 -37.23 14.74
N TYR A 780 -17.52 -36.00 15.18
CA TYR A 780 -17.54 -34.79 14.36
C TYR A 780 -16.26 -33.95 14.50
N ARG A 781 -15.29 -34.33 15.37
CA ARG A 781 -14.13 -33.52 15.73
C ARG A 781 -13.34 -33.01 14.52
N HIS A 782 -13.15 -33.84 13.51
CA HIS A 782 -12.30 -33.55 12.33
C HIS A 782 -13.08 -33.06 11.12
N ILE A 783 -14.37 -32.92 11.23
CA ILE A 783 -15.27 -32.42 10.17
C ILE A 783 -15.23 -30.87 10.16
N ALA A 784 -15.63 -30.28 9.04
CA ALA A 784 -15.72 -28.82 8.89
C ALA A 784 -16.49 -28.15 10.04
N ALA A 785 -16.21 -26.88 10.30
CA ALA A 785 -16.71 -26.17 11.48
C ALA A 785 -18.25 -26.17 11.58
N TYR A 786 -18.96 -25.88 10.47
CA TYR A 786 -20.42 -25.79 10.50
C TYR A 786 -21.11 -27.10 10.90
N PRO A 787 -20.88 -28.27 10.25
CA PRO A 787 -21.46 -29.53 10.71
C PRO A 787 -21.06 -29.93 12.13
N ARG A 788 -19.82 -29.60 12.53
CA ARG A 788 -19.31 -29.87 13.88
C ARG A 788 -20.05 -29.08 14.95
N VAL A 789 -20.23 -27.77 14.71
CA VAL A 789 -20.99 -26.88 15.62
C VAL A 789 -22.44 -27.25 15.61
N PHE A 790 -23.06 -27.50 14.43
CA PHE A 790 -24.42 -27.94 14.29
C PHE A 790 -24.69 -29.21 15.10
N ALA A 791 -23.87 -30.25 14.94
CA ALA A 791 -24.00 -31.48 15.68
C ALA A 791 -23.92 -31.26 17.20
N ARG A 792 -22.96 -30.44 17.64
CA ARG A 792 -22.80 -30.07 19.06
C ARG A 792 -24.01 -29.34 19.62
N CYS A 793 -24.50 -28.33 18.88
CA CYS A 793 -25.68 -27.57 19.31
C CYS A 793 -26.95 -28.45 19.30
N LYS A 794 -27.16 -29.23 18.22
CA LYS A 794 -28.33 -30.11 18.11
C LYS A 794 -28.34 -31.14 19.24
N MET A 795 -27.26 -31.86 19.51
CA MET A 795 -27.19 -32.82 20.62
C MET A 795 -27.39 -32.20 22.00
N ARG A 796 -27.09 -30.91 22.19
CA ARG A 796 -27.16 -30.24 23.49
C ARG A 796 -28.50 -29.54 23.73
N LEU A 797 -29.08 -28.98 22.67
CA LEU A 797 -30.27 -28.11 22.75
C LEU A 797 -31.56 -28.81 22.36
N ASP A 798 -31.50 -29.89 21.56
CA ASP A 798 -32.66 -30.59 21.09
C ASP A 798 -33.09 -31.68 22.13
N PRO A 799 -34.29 -31.59 22.74
CA PRO A 799 -34.77 -32.53 23.74
C PRO A 799 -34.98 -33.95 23.20
N MET A 800 -34.90 -34.17 21.88
CA MET A 800 -35.06 -35.49 21.28
C MET A 800 -34.01 -36.52 21.73
N PHE A 801 -32.78 -36.10 22.03
CA PHE A 801 -31.67 -37.01 22.27
C PHE A 801 -31.81 -37.86 23.55
N PRO A 802 -32.29 -37.35 24.68
CA PRO A 802 -32.58 -38.17 25.83
C PRO A 802 -33.68 -39.18 25.56
N SER A 803 -34.74 -38.76 24.89
CA SER A 803 -35.96 -39.59 24.65
C SER A 803 -35.74 -40.68 23.59
N LEU A 804 -34.92 -40.38 22.56
CA LEU A 804 -34.70 -41.28 21.40
C LEU A 804 -34.22 -42.66 21.85
N ALA A 805 -33.39 -42.74 22.87
CA ALA A 805 -32.86 -44.01 23.39
C ALA A 805 -33.94 -44.91 24.02
N ALA A 806 -34.97 -44.30 24.63
CA ALA A 806 -36.06 -45.05 25.25
C ALA A 806 -36.95 -45.80 24.24
N PHE A 807 -37.01 -45.30 23.02
CA PHE A 807 -37.82 -45.95 21.95
C PHE A 807 -37.12 -47.11 21.26
N MET A 808 -35.82 -47.39 21.55
CA MET A 808 -35.01 -48.39 20.86
C MET A 808 -35.11 -49.78 21.52
N LYS A 809 -35.41 -50.82 20.75
CA LYS A 809 -35.35 -52.24 21.13
C LYS A 809 -34.02 -52.88 20.70
N ALA A 810 -32.83 -52.38 21.24
CA ALA A 810 -31.51 -52.88 20.95
C ALA A 810 -31.22 -53.10 19.43
N PRO A 811 -31.26 -52.02 18.62
CA PRO A 811 -31.19 -52.09 17.18
C PRO A 811 -29.84 -52.67 16.70
N ARG A 812 -29.87 -53.45 15.62
CA ARG A 812 -28.72 -53.98 14.89
C ARG A 812 -28.58 -53.33 13.50
N ARG A 813 -29.69 -53.05 12.85
CA ARG A 813 -29.73 -52.43 11.54
C ARG A 813 -30.77 -51.33 11.48
N ILE A 814 -30.28 -50.09 11.44
CA ILE A 814 -31.12 -48.88 11.48
C ILE A 814 -31.21 -48.30 10.05
N LEU A 815 -32.44 -48.02 9.59
CA LEU A 815 -32.71 -47.20 8.43
C LEU A 815 -32.98 -45.79 8.86
N ASP A 816 -32.27 -44.78 8.35
CA ASP A 816 -32.43 -43.36 8.70
C ASP A 816 -32.83 -42.54 7.47
N ILE A 817 -34.11 -42.22 7.33
CA ILE A 817 -34.68 -41.53 6.17
C ILE A 817 -34.62 -40.02 6.38
N GLY A 818 -33.86 -39.33 5.53
CA GLY A 818 -33.54 -37.91 5.68
C GLY A 818 -32.53 -37.67 6.81
N CYS A 819 -31.52 -38.51 6.84
CA CYS A 819 -30.55 -38.56 7.95
C CYS A 819 -29.77 -37.25 8.19
N GLY A 820 -29.74 -36.32 7.23
CA GLY A 820 -28.97 -35.06 7.31
C GLY A 820 -27.48 -35.31 7.57
N TYR A 821 -26.97 -34.72 8.63
CA TYR A 821 -25.59 -34.97 9.09
C TYR A 821 -25.46 -36.24 9.95
N ALA A 822 -26.50 -37.11 10.00
CA ALA A 822 -26.57 -38.33 10.78
C ALA A 822 -26.34 -38.12 12.30
N VAL A 823 -26.78 -36.99 12.88
CA VAL A 823 -26.51 -36.70 14.30
C VAL A 823 -27.27 -37.68 15.19
N PRO A 824 -28.59 -37.99 14.99
CA PRO A 824 -29.31 -39.01 15.74
C PRO A 824 -28.71 -40.41 15.57
N SER A 825 -28.35 -40.79 14.35
CA SER A 825 -27.75 -42.07 14.05
C SER A 825 -26.38 -42.25 14.74
N VAL A 826 -25.50 -41.21 14.76
CA VAL A 826 -24.24 -41.24 15.52
C VAL A 826 -24.49 -41.37 17.01
N TRP A 827 -25.50 -40.70 17.56
CA TRP A 827 -25.91 -40.80 18.95
C TRP A 827 -26.32 -42.24 19.30
N LEU A 828 -27.14 -42.88 18.48
CA LEU A 828 -27.55 -44.28 18.70
C LEU A 828 -26.38 -45.26 18.54
N LEU A 829 -25.48 -45.07 17.57
CA LEU A 829 -24.32 -45.92 17.40
C LEU A 829 -23.35 -45.92 18.59
N GLU A 830 -23.28 -44.86 19.36
CA GLU A 830 -22.47 -44.83 20.58
C GLU A 830 -23.14 -45.57 21.75
N LEU A 831 -24.50 -45.75 21.73
CA LEU A 831 -25.24 -46.57 22.68
C LEU A 831 -25.25 -48.06 22.31
N PHE A 832 -25.36 -48.35 21.02
CA PHE A 832 -25.48 -49.70 20.48
C PHE A 832 -24.25 -50.07 19.61
N PRO A 833 -23.19 -50.59 20.24
CA PRO A 833 -21.94 -50.85 19.54
C PRO A 833 -22.05 -51.83 18.35
N ALA A 834 -23.01 -52.74 18.39
CA ALA A 834 -23.26 -53.75 17.33
C ALA A 834 -24.14 -53.21 16.18
N ALA A 835 -24.73 -52.00 16.34
CA ALA A 835 -25.61 -51.43 15.32
C ALA A 835 -24.84 -50.89 14.10
N THR A 836 -25.52 -50.98 12.96
CA THR A 836 -25.13 -50.36 11.69
C THR A 836 -26.27 -49.45 11.22
N VAL A 837 -25.94 -48.41 10.45
CA VAL A 837 -26.90 -47.44 9.92
C VAL A 837 -26.85 -47.44 8.42
N CYS A 838 -28.04 -47.52 7.79
CA CYS A 838 -28.21 -47.24 6.37
C CYS A 838 -29.03 -45.95 6.22
N GLY A 839 -28.43 -44.87 5.76
CA GLY A 839 -29.06 -43.55 5.68
C GLY A 839 -29.30 -43.09 4.25
N LEU A 840 -30.31 -42.23 4.10
CA LEU A 840 -30.66 -41.57 2.85
C LEU A 840 -30.88 -40.08 3.09
N ASP A 841 -30.27 -39.21 2.28
CA ASP A 841 -30.53 -37.77 2.26
C ASP A 841 -30.35 -37.21 0.83
N PRO A 842 -31.17 -36.26 0.36
CA PRO A 842 -31.05 -35.72 -0.98
C PRO A 842 -29.84 -34.79 -1.16
N ASP A 843 -29.19 -34.30 -0.08
CA ASP A 843 -28.06 -33.41 -0.12
C ASP A 843 -26.74 -34.17 -0.06
N GLU A 844 -26.01 -34.20 -1.18
CA GLU A 844 -24.73 -34.90 -1.30
C GLU A 844 -23.69 -34.48 -0.25
N GLU A 845 -23.71 -33.20 0.17
CA GLU A 845 -22.77 -32.70 1.17
C GLU A 845 -23.12 -33.23 2.57
N ARG A 846 -24.43 -33.32 2.91
CA ARG A 846 -24.87 -33.96 4.15
C ARG A 846 -24.54 -35.44 4.17
N VAL A 847 -24.75 -36.14 3.05
CA VAL A 847 -24.39 -37.55 2.86
C VAL A 847 -22.88 -37.74 3.09
N ARG A 848 -22.05 -36.91 2.51
CA ARG A 848 -20.58 -36.95 2.70
C ARG A 848 -20.19 -36.80 4.17
N VAL A 849 -20.77 -35.81 4.86
CA VAL A 849 -20.53 -35.55 6.30
C VAL A 849 -21.02 -36.73 7.13
N ALA A 850 -22.20 -37.26 6.86
CA ALA A 850 -22.78 -38.41 7.54
C ALA A 850 -21.87 -39.66 7.38
N ARG A 851 -21.38 -39.96 6.17
CA ARG A 851 -20.40 -41.05 5.94
C ARG A 851 -19.14 -40.86 6.77
N SER A 852 -18.63 -39.61 6.84
CA SER A 852 -17.42 -39.31 7.62
C SER A 852 -17.64 -39.48 9.13
N ALA A 853 -18.85 -39.19 9.66
CA ALA A 853 -19.17 -39.34 11.06
C ALA A 853 -19.47 -40.79 11.45
N LEU A 854 -20.21 -41.53 10.61
CA LEU A 854 -20.58 -42.93 10.83
C LEU A 854 -19.43 -43.91 10.57
N ARG A 855 -18.51 -43.58 9.65
CA ARG A 855 -17.36 -44.39 9.24
C ARG A 855 -17.78 -45.79 8.73
N SER A 856 -17.12 -46.86 9.20
CA SER A 856 -17.38 -48.24 8.80
C SER A 856 -18.71 -48.78 9.27
N ARG A 857 -19.42 -48.06 10.16
CA ARG A 857 -20.74 -48.49 10.68
C ARG A 857 -21.92 -47.82 10.00
N GLY A 858 -21.72 -47.09 8.92
CA GLY A 858 -22.78 -46.45 8.15
C GLY A 858 -22.61 -46.52 6.65
N ASP A 859 -23.66 -46.90 5.95
CA ASP A 859 -23.79 -46.71 4.50
C ASP A 859 -24.88 -45.68 4.24
N VAL A 860 -24.44 -44.48 3.82
CA VAL A 860 -25.36 -43.35 3.54
C VAL A 860 -25.31 -43.04 2.06
N ARG A 861 -26.49 -42.91 1.43
CA ARG A 861 -26.59 -42.66 -0.01
C ARG A 861 -27.34 -41.39 -0.32
N ALA A 862 -27.04 -40.78 -1.46
CA ALA A 862 -27.80 -39.67 -1.98
C ALA A 862 -29.10 -40.20 -2.59
N GLY A 863 -30.25 -39.72 -2.13
CA GLY A 863 -31.55 -40.14 -2.62
C GLY A 863 -32.66 -39.44 -1.85
N ARG A 864 -33.92 -39.62 -2.33
CA ARG A 864 -35.08 -38.96 -1.81
C ARG A 864 -36.18 -39.96 -1.61
N ALA A 865 -36.88 -39.93 -0.44
CA ALA A 865 -38.12 -40.66 -0.27
C ALA A 865 -39.17 -40.14 -1.28
N PRO A 866 -40.00 -41.04 -1.88
CA PRO A 866 -40.18 -42.44 -1.56
C PRO A 866 -39.25 -43.45 -2.29
N GLU A 867 -38.21 -42.99 -2.99
CA GLU A 867 -37.27 -43.86 -3.75
C GLU A 867 -36.31 -44.59 -2.77
N LEU A 868 -36.80 -45.67 -2.12
CA LEU A 868 -36.04 -46.42 -1.11
C LEU A 868 -35.55 -47.81 -1.59
N ALA A 869 -35.65 -48.11 -2.86
CA ALA A 869 -35.34 -49.42 -3.43
C ALA A 869 -33.94 -49.92 -3.05
N ASP A 870 -32.94 -49.02 -3.08
CA ASP A 870 -31.54 -49.31 -2.79
C ASP A 870 -31.20 -49.55 -1.32
N LEU A 871 -32.14 -49.34 -0.40
CA LEU A 871 -31.93 -49.63 1.02
C LEU A 871 -32.02 -51.14 1.29
N PRO A 872 -31.19 -51.64 2.25
CA PRO A 872 -31.20 -53.05 2.58
C PRO A 872 -32.50 -53.53 3.18
N ASP A 873 -32.87 -54.74 2.84
CA ASP A 873 -33.97 -55.46 3.45
C ASP A 873 -33.59 -55.98 4.84
N ARG A 874 -34.62 -56.37 5.62
CA ARG A 874 -34.51 -56.96 6.96
C ARG A 874 -33.84 -56.06 7.99
N ALA A 875 -34.21 -54.80 8.01
CA ALA A 875 -33.85 -53.87 9.09
C ALA A 875 -34.73 -54.10 10.30
N ASP A 876 -34.24 -53.83 11.48
CA ASP A 876 -35.01 -53.97 12.73
C ASP A 876 -35.56 -52.62 13.21
N THR A 877 -35.03 -51.51 12.72
CA THR A 877 -35.44 -50.15 13.12
C THR A 877 -35.44 -49.18 11.94
N ALA A 878 -36.47 -48.39 11.78
CA ALA A 878 -36.54 -47.26 10.83
C ALA A 878 -36.79 -45.95 11.56
N LEU A 879 -36.08 -44.90 11.16
CA LEU A 879 -36.18 -43.55 11.71
C LEU A 879 -36.64 -42.58 10.62
N ILE A 880 -37.64 -41.75 10.96
CA ILE A 880 -38.01 -40.58 10.13
C ILE A 880 -38.10 -39.38 11.09
N LEU A 881 -37.00 -38.64 11.22
CA LEU A 881 -36.87 -37.58 12.22
C LEU A 881 -36.87 -36.21 11.57
N ASP A 882 -37.92 -35.41 11.87
CA ASP A 882 -38.04 -34.02 11.37
C ASP A 882 -38.09 -33.87 9.83
N VAL A 883 -38.61 -34.87 9.09
CA VAL A 883 -38.59 -34.93 7.62
C VAL A 883 -39.99 -35.05 6.99
N ILE A 884 -40.94 -35.60 7.70
CA ILE A 884 -42.27 -35.96 7.12
C ILE A 884 -43.02 -34.76 6.56
N HIS A 885 -42.78 -33.55 7.06
CA HIS A 885 -43.38 -32.34 6.53
C HIS A 885 -42.84 -31.93 5.14
N MET A 886 -41.76 -32.56 4.66
CA MET A 886 -41.24 -32.37 3.32
C MET A 886 -41.82 -33.31 2.28
N LEU A 887 -42.62 -34.30 2.71
CA LEU A 887 -43.28 -35.28 1.86
C LEU A 887 -44.78 -34.95 1.75
N ASP A 888 -45.33 -34.96 0.56
CA ASP A 888 -46.78 -34.94 0.36
C ASP A 888 -47.42 -36.25 0.82
N ASP A 889 -48.75 -36.33 0.84
CA ASP A 889 -49.45 -37.48 1.36
C ASP A 889 -49.20 -38.77 0.57
N ALA A 890 -49.05 -38.66 -0.75
CA ALA A 890 -48.77 -39.80 -1.60
C ALA A 890 -47.35 -40.36 -1.35
N ALA A 891 -46.34 -39.46 -1.32
CA ALA A 891 -44.96 -39.82 -1.03
C ALA A 891 -44.79 -40.40 0.39
N LEU A 892 -45.52 -39.87 1.37
CA LEU A 892 -45.45 -40.37 2.74
C LEU A 892 -46.07 -41.79 2.85
N ARG A 893 -47.22 -42.02 2.27
CA ARG A 893 -47.85 -43.36 2.26
C ARG A 893 -46.95 -44.39 1.57
N GLU A 894 -46.41 -44.06 0.42
CA GLU A 894 -45.47 -44.92 -0.31
C GLU A 894 -44.18 -45.20 0.45
N THR A 895 -43.62 -44.15 1.11
CA THR A 895 -42.45 -44.30 1.97
C THR A 895 -42.70 -45.27 3.10
N LEU A 896 -43.84 -45.14 3.79
CA LEU A 896 -44.22 -46.03 4.90
C LEU A 896 -44.52 -47.45 4.43
N ARG A 897 -45.16 -47.63 3.25
CA ARG A 897 -45.40 -48.93 2.64
C ARG A 897 -44.06 -49.67 2.38
N ILE A 898 -43.11 -48.98 1.74
CA ILE A 898 -41.80 -49.59 1.44
C ILE A 898 -41.04 -49.90 2.75
N LEU A 899 -41.08 -49.02 3.76
CA LEU A 899 -40.46 -49.28 5.06
C LEU A 899 -41.09 -50.49 5.78
N HIS A 900 -42.43 -50.68 5.67
CA HIS A 900 -43.09 -51.86 6.21
C HIS A 900 -42.55 -53.12 5.59
N GLU A 901 -42.31 -53.13 4.27
CA GLU A 901 -41.71 -54.29 3.58
C GLU A 901 -40.26 -54.54 3.98
N LYS A 902 -39.45 -53.47 4.17
CA LYS A 902 -38.04 -53.55 4.51
C LYS A 902 -37.75 -53.90 5.97
N LEU A 903 -38.67 -53.63 6.87
CA LEU A 903 -38.50 -53.98 8.28
C LEU A 903 -38.82 -55.47 8.49
N ILE A 904 -38.16 -56.11 9.44
CA ILE A 904 -38.50 -57.47 9.90
C ILE A 904 -39.81 -57.48 10.63
N PRO A 905 -40.57 -58.60 10.72
CA PRO A 905 -41.73 -58.71 11.65
C PRO A 905 -41.29 -58.36 13.08
N GLY A 906 -42.07 -57.56 13.78
CA GLY A 906 -41.65 -56.97 15.05
C GLY A 906 -40.67 -55.80 15.00
N GLY A 907 -40.24 -55.40 13.80
CA GLY A 907 -39.35 -54.24 13.57
C GLY A 907 -40.03 -52.93 13.87
N ARG A 908 -39.25 -51.97 14.39
CA ARG A 908 -39.73 -50.70 14.95
C ARG A 908 -39.59 -49.54 13.99
N LEU A 909 -40.64 -48.73 13.88
CA LEU A 909 -40.67 -47.44 13.21
C LEU A 909 -40.78 -46.30 14.23
N VAL A 910 -39.83 -45.36 14.20
CA VAL A 910 -39.83 -44.17 15.04
C VAL A 910 -39.92 -42.91 14.18
N ILE A 911 -41.01 -42.19 14.36
CA ILE A 911 -41.25 -40.92 13.64
C ILE A 911 -41.26 -39.77 14.65
N ARG A 912 -40.55 -38.69 14.31
CA ARG A 912 -40.70 -37.40 14.96
C ARG A 912 -41.29 -36.40 13.98
N ALA A 913 -42.42 -35.79 14.36
CA ALA A 913 -43.18 -34.89 13.49
C ALA A 913 -43.53 -33.59 14.18
N THR A 914 -43.47 -32.50 13.41
CA THR A 914 -43.96 -31.18 13.85
C THR A 914 -45.46 -31.07 13.57
N ILE A 915 -46.29 -30.91 14.60
CA ILE A 915 -47.76 -30.67 14.51
C ILE A 915 -47.99 -29.20 14.83
N PRO A 916 -48.54 -28.41 13.89
CA PRO A 916 -48.81 -27.00 14.11
C PRO A 916 -49.87 -26.77 15.18
N ARG A 917 -49.64 -25.90 16.14
CA ARG A 917 -50.66 -25.39 17.04
C ARG A 917 -51.31 -24.14 16.44
N ALA A 918 -52.60 -24.03 16.57
CA ALA A 918 -53.35 -22.82 16.23
C ALA A 918 -52.91 -21.65 17.13
N GLY A 919 -52.48 -20.54 16.52
CA GLY A 919 -52.23 -19.27 17.20
C GLY A 919 -50.75 -18.89 17.51
N HIS A 920 -49.78 -19.78 17.46
CA HIS A 920 -48.40 -19.42 17.74
C HIS A 920 -47.40 -20.03 16.72
N THR A 921 -46.79 -19.19 15.89
CA THR A 921 -45.66 -19.57 15.05
C THR A 921 -44.35 -19.01 15.65
N PRO A 922 -43.46 -19.82 16.25
CA PRO A 922 -42.15 -19.39 16.71
C PRO A 922 -41.34 -18.79 15.57
N TRP A 923 -40.53 -17.78 15.86
CA TRP A 923 -39.71 -17.08 14.85
C TRP A 923 -38.77 -18.05 14.09
N MET A 924 -38.27 -19.08 14.73
CA MET A 924 -37.42 -20.11 14.09
C MET A 924 -38.20 -20.85 12.99
N ARG A 925 -39.49 -21.12 13.18
CA ARG A 925 -40.34 -21.75 12.17
C ARG A 925 -40.56 -20.84 10.95
N ARG A 926 -40.78 -19.54 11.16
CA ARG A 926 -40.84 -18.56 10.06
C ARG A 926 -39.56 -18.54 9.24
N LEU A 927 -38.37 -18.65 9.90
CA LEU A 927 -37.08 -18.73 9.26
C LEU A 927 -36.92 -20.02 8.43
N GLU A 928 -37.40 -21.16 8.96
CA GLU A 928 -37.36 -22.44 8.26
C GLU A 928 -38.34 -22.48 7.08
N GLU A 929 -39.55 -21.97 7.23
CA GLU A 929 -40.49 -21.79 6.12
C GLU A 929 -39.98 -20.88 5.04
N PHE A 930 -39.30 -19.75 5.40
CA PHE A 930 -38.66 -18.87 4.45
C PHE A 930 -37.53 -19.60 3.68
N ARG A 931 -36.72 -20.39 4.37
CA ARG A 931 -35.65 -21.19 3.77
C ARG A 931 -36.23 -22.26 2.82
N LEU A 932 -37.29 -22.97 3.20
CA LEU A 932 -37.95 -23.98 2.38
C LEU A 932 -38.56 -23.36 1.11
N ARG A 933 -39.27 -22.24 1.24
CA ARG A 933 -39.81 -21.48 0.10
C ARG A 933 -38.76 -21.05 -0.88
N ARG A 934 -37.57 -20.62 -0.38
CA ARG A 934 -36.43 -20.26 -1.20
C ARG A 934 -35.86 -21.44 -2.02
N HIS A 935 -36.06 -22.67 -1.51
CA HIS A 935 -35.73 -23.92 -2.22
C HIS A 935 -36.90 -24.50 -3.02
N ARG A 936 -37.99 -23.75 -3.18
CA ARG A 936 -39.22 -24.18 -3.88
C ARG A 936 -39.85 -25.44 -3.25
N LEU A 937 -39.69 -25.64 -1.95
CA LEU A 937 -40.27 -26.70 -1.19
C LEU A 937 -41.45 -26.12 -0.38
N SER A 938 -42.64 -26.76 -0.49
CA SER A 938 -43.82 -26.43 0.31
C SER A 938 -43.91 -27.40 1.48
N PRO A 939 -43.93 -26.96 2.74
CA PRO A 939 -44.09 -27.87 3.87
C PRO A 939 -45.52 -28.37 3.96
N HIS A 940 -45.67 -29.70 4.14
CA HIS A 940 -46.96 -30.41 4.31
C HIS A 940 -47.09 -30.77 5.78
N TYR A 941 -47.68 -29.86 6.57
CA TYR A 941 -47.99 -30.14 7.98
C TYR A 941 -49.31 -30.87 8.12
N ARG A 942 -49.39 -31.82 9.05
CA ARG A 942 -50.51 -32.68 9.29
C ARG A 942 -50.98 -32.61 10.75
N THR A 943 -52.25 -32.95 11.01
CA THR A 943 -52.73 -33.13 12.36
C THR A 943 -52.24 -34.46 12.92
N ARG A 944 -52.34 -34.64 14.23
CA ARG A 944 -51.98 -35.87 14.92
C ARG A 944 -52.77 -37.04 14.38
N GLU A 945 -54.10 -36.87 14.28
CA GLU A 945 -55.08 -37.89 13.84
C GLU A 945 -54.80 -38.33 12.37
N ALA A 946 -54.47 -37.37 11.52
CA ALA A 946 -54.12 -37.67 10.11
C ALA A 946 -52.87 -38.54 10.03
N LEU A 947 -51.86 -38.24 10.86
CA LEU A 947 -50.60 -39.04 10.88
C LEU A 947 -50.86 -40.44 11.45
N GLU A 948 -51.58 -40.56 12.53
CA GLU A 948 -51.94 -41.89 13.08
C GLU A 948 -52.70 -42.74 12.06
N THR A 949 -53.63 -42.13 11.31
CA THR A 949 -54.40 -42.82 10.25
C THR A 949 -53.44 -43.29 9.12
N ILE A 950 -52.55 -42.45 8.66
CA ILE A 950 -51.59 -42.78 7.60
C ILE A 950 -50.63 -43.91 8.03
N ILE A 951 -50.13 -43.88 9.29
CA ILE A 951 -49.26 -44.90 9.86
C ILE A 951 -49.98 -46.25 9.96
N ARG A 952 -51.21 -46.27 10.47
CA ARG A 952 -52.04 -47.50 10.57
C ARG A 952 -52.38 -48.07 9.18
N THR A 953 -52.72 -47.19 8.22
CA THR A 953 -53.06 -47.59 6.86
C THR A 953 -51.89 -48.24 6.14
N ALA A 954 -50.67 -47.87 6.52
CA ALA A 954 -49.45 -48.49 5.99
C ALA A 954 -49.08 -49.83 6.63
N GLY A 955 -49.96 -50.38 7.56
CA GLY A 955 -49.80 -51.68 8.19
C GLY A 955 -49.02 -51.67 9.50
N PHE A 956 -48.68 -50.53 10.07
CA PHE A 956 -47.96 -50.40 11.36
C PHE A 956 -48.95 -50.38 12.53
N GLN A 957 -48.58 -51.04 13.62
CA GLN A 957 -49.29 -50.95 14.91
C GLN A 957 -48.63 -49.89 15.80
N ILE A 958 -49.34 -48.81 16.13
CA ILE A 958 -48.83 -47.73 16.95
C ILE A 958 -48.79 -48.19 18.43
N GLU A 959 -47.61 -48.15 19.04
CA GLU A 959 -47.36 -48.47 20.43
C GLU A 959 -47.49 -47.23 21.33
N THR A 960 -46.85 -46.08 20.87
CA THR A 960 -46.80 -44.88 21.68
C THR A 960 -46.97 -43.63 20.80
N VAL A 961 -47.74 -42.65 21.28
CA VAL A 961 -47.85 -41.28 20.72
C VAL A 961 -47.73 -40.29 21.86
N GLU A 962 -46.61 -39.55 21.88
CA GLU A 962 -46.37 -38.60 22.96
C GLU A 962 -45.75 -37.30 22.46
N SER A 963 -45.94 -36.21 23.19
CA SER A 963 -45.29 -34.92 22.88
C SER A 963 -43.81 -34.97 23.22
N ALA A 964 -42.93 -34.51 22.32
CA ALA A 964 -41.49 -34.54 22.51
C ALA A 964 -41.05 -33.62 23.67
N ALA A 965 -41.73 -32.51 23.91
CA ALA A 965 -41.56 -31.65 25.08
C ALA A 965 -42.83 -30.84 25.31
N LEU A 966 -43.15 -30.52 26.56
CA LEU A 966 -44.29 -29.70 26.90
C LEU A 966 -44.27 -28.38 26.14
N GLY A 967 -45.19 -28.21 25.19
CA GLY A 967 -45.33 -26.98 24.42
C GLY A 967 -44.52 -26.86 23.14
N SER A 968 -43.71 -27.85 22.74
CA SER A 968 -42.84 -27.76 21.56
C SER A 968 -43.59 -27.89 20.22
N GLY A 969 -44.76 -28.49 20.17
CA GLY A 969 -45.47 -28.83 18.93
C GLY A 969 -44.82 -30.02 18.17
N GLU A 970 -43.86 -30.67 18.75
CA GLU A 970 -43.20 -31.87 18.21
C GLU A 970 -43.73 -33.11 18.90
N TRP A 971 -44.01 -34.15 18.11
CA TRP A 971 -44.63 -35.37 18.57
C TRP A 971 -43.85 -36.60 18.11
N TRP A 972 -43.79 -37.59 18.98
CA TRP A 972 -43.25 -38.92 18.70
C TRP A 972 -44.38 -39.86 18.35
N PHE A 973 -44.17 -40.66 17.30
CA PHE A 973 -45.00 -41.79 16.93
C PHE A 973 -44.06 -43.01 16.87
N VAL A 974 -44.27 -43.92 17.78
CA VAL A 974 -43.54 -45.20 17.85
C VAL A 974 -44.51 -46.30 17.45
N ALA A 975 -44.15 -47.03 16.42
CA ALA A 975 -45.00 -48.07 15.87
C ALA A 975 -44.17 -49.31 15.49
N ASP A 976 -44.76 -50.47 15.57
CA ASP A 976 -44.09 -51.73 15.23
C ASP A 976 -44.77 -52.35 14.01
N ARG A 977 -43.97 -53.08 13.19
CA ARG A 977 -44.50 -53.98 12.21
C ARG A 977 -45.09 -55.19 12.93
N PRO A 978 -46.38 -55.59 12.73
CA PRO A 978 -46.96 -56.74 13.38
C PRO A 978 -46.13 -58.01 13.18
N LEU A 979 -46.08 -58.85 14.20
CA LEU A 979 -45.56 -60.21 14.04
C LEU A 979 -46.49 -60.96 13.10
N LEU A 980 -45.98 -61.77 12.20
CA LEU A 980 -46.79 -62.69 11.42
C LEU A 980 -47.46 -63.62 12.43
N GLU A 981 -48.84 -63.60 12.56
CA GLU A 981 -49.55 -64.63 13.25
C GLU A 981 -49.17 -65.98 12.58
N GLU A 982 -48.56 -66.87 13.34
CA GLU A 982 -48.44 -68.27 12.90
C GLU A 982 -49.89 -68.76 12.71
N THR A 983 -50.36 -68.75 11.47
CA THR A 983 -51.56 -69.58 11.13
C THR A 983 -51.07 -70.96 11.38
N GLU A 984 -51.52 -71.51 12.52
CA GLU A 984 -51.46 -72.92 12.79
C GLU A 984 -52.06 -73.65 11.58
N PRO A 985 -51.35 -74.68 11.09
CA PRO A 985 -51.79 -75.43 9.90
C PRO A 985 -53.15 -76.15 10.13
#